data_0f8d5747bdc123324b4d4a3d8811e072
#
_entry.id   0f8d5747bdc123324b4d4a3d8811e072
#
_cell.length_a   1.000
_cell.length_b   1.000
_cell.length_c   1.000
_cell.angle_alpha   90.00
_cell.angle_beta   90.00
_cell.angle_gamma   90.00
#
_symmetry.space_group_name_H-M   'P 1'
#
loop_
_entity.id
_entity.type
_entity.pdbx_description
1 polymer ?
#
loop_
_entity_poly.entity_id
_entity_poly.type
_entity_poly.pdbx_seq_one_letter_code
_entity_poly.pdbx_strand_id
1 'polypeptide(L)'
;MKLPLVAISAILGFVACSDDANPMVGGGDANGGSVYSSSSDYPGFDFSSSSTVLGDELSSSSIVIPGNEASSSSVGGPDDKVSSSSVFIPGNDVSSSSVSKPNNGTSSSSVGNPGNGGSGDDENDNEDARTLNGTQILLKVSGTTATVENNNGCVEVADKSATITCPGAYYVTGESSDFQVVVNTPGADKEGNTGIYLNNATLKSSNSPILVKNADKAVLHLVKGTTNVIEDGKGNHVFTTVNGKQDTAKAAIYSKDDMNIKGAGKLTVTGNFKNGIQSSNDLKIKNGEITVVAAENGIKGKGSLEVSGGTLNITAKSGDGLESDECVENHDGSFKDTVATKGIVKITGGDITIKAGDDGISAANYVVVNDSTEKSKIKITATDKGLAAEKFIYVDGGDLNINVDDDALHTHWQVHMNGGNVEINAKKKGLHADSAIYLKGSTINVATAYEGFEAYEIFAEGGITSIFATNDGWNAAGGPKNPNSSMAMFSESSGNIVISGGYHYISVKGDMVDGLDANGIGKMTGGVVIVEITGQSYENGMGGGGFNFGGGGGWGGGFGGFLGMGGQQGGNNCGAYNFAGGLVDTDDGFSITGGVLLAFGNYTMDVPGCTALTYNSSNYYGSDKAAFKPTYQGNYILYGGEVKSVAQVQTSGMKEIKFPNGVSYMYK
;
A
#
# COMPACT_ATOMS: atom_id res chain seq x y z
N MET A 1 55.17 10.20 7.91
CA MET A 1 54.25 10.68 6.87
C MET A 1 53.01 9.80 6.98
N LYS A 2 51.96 10.28 7.68
CA LYS A 2 50.69 9.57 7.88
C LYS A 2 49.69 10.14 6.89
N LEU A 3 49.15 9.31 6.01
CA LEU A 3 48.01 9.66 5.15
C LEU A 3 46.71 9.49 5.95
N PRO A 4 45.76 10.39 5.79
CA PRO A 4 44.43 10.24 6.42
C PRO A 4 43.54 9.31 5.60
N LEU A 5 42.83 8.45 6.30
CA LEU A 5 41.76 7.59 5.81
C LEU A 5 40.55 8.47 5.55
N VAL A 6 40.11 8.55 4.29
CA VAL A 6 38.85 9.21 3.93
C VAL A 6 37.74 8.14 4.02
N ALA A 7 36.84 8.32 4.99
CA ALA A 7 35.62 7.54 5.09
C ALA A 7 34.62 8.09 4.06
N ILE A 8 34.23 7.28 3.09
CA ILE A 8 33.13 7.55 2.17
C ILE A 8 31.87 7.03 2.85
N SER A 9 31.04 7.94 3.34
CA SER A 9 29.69 7.62 3.81
C SER A 9 28.78 7.44 2.57
N ALA A 10 28.31 6.23 2.37
CA ALA A 10 27.22 5.95 1.44
C ALA A 10 25.92 6.44 2.06
N ILE A 11 25.24 7.34 1.39
CA ILE A 11 23.89 7.80 1.76
C ILE A 11 22.92 6.79 1.15
N LEU A 12 22.41 5.90 1.99
CA LEU A 12 21.24 5.08 1.71
C LEU A 12 20.00 5.95 1.98
N GLY A 13 19.12 6.05 0.99
CA GLY A 13 17.82 6.69 1.17
C GLY A 13 16.91 5.81 2.00
N PHE A 14 16.96 5.99 3.32
CA PHE A 14 15.94 5.47 4.21
C PHE A 14 14.79 6.48 4.26
N VAL A 15 13.56 6.02 4.22
CA VAL A 15 12.43 6.79 4.72
C VAL A 15 12.67 6.94 6.22
N ALA A 16 13.34 8.02 6.60
CA ALA A 16 13.65 8.26 8.00
C ALA A 16 12.37 8.72 8.69
N CYS A 17 11.98 8.05 9.76
CA CYS A 17 11.11 8.59 10.79
C CYS A 17 11.82 9.76 11.49
N SER A 18 12.12 10.85 10.80
CA SER A 18 12.75 12.00 11.40
C SER A 18 11.87 13.23 11.29
N ASP A 19 11.63 13.85 12.42
CA ASP A 19 10.89 15.11 12.54
C ASP A 19 11.64 16.32 11.97
N ASP A 20 12.91 16.19 11.55
CA ASP A 20 13.72 17.30 11.05
C ASP A 20 14.80 16.83 10.04
N ALA A 21 14.44 16.68 8.78
CA ALA A 21 15.41 16.70 7.69
C ALA A 21 15.31 18.02 6.94
N ASN A 22 16.26 18.90 7.20
CA ASN A 22 16.45 20.15 6.48
C ASN A 22 17.03 19.83 5.09
N PRO A 23 16.41 20.21 3.97
CA PRO A 23 16.99 19.93 2.65
C PRO A 23 18.20 20.82 2.41
N MET A 24 19.36 20.23 2.26
CA MET A 24 20.53 20.92 1.75
C MET A 24 20.36 21.18 0.26
N VAL A 25 20.22 22.44 -0.08
CA VAL A 25 20.30 22.95 -1.45
C VAL A 25 21.73 22.74 -1.96
N GLY A 26 21.90 21.92 -2.96
CA GLY A 26 23.14 21.76 -3.69
C GLY A 26 22.84 21.63 -5.18
N GLY A 27 23.02 22.73 -5.90
CA GLY A 27 22.90 22.75 -7.35
C GLY A 27 24.14 22.21 -8.05
N GLY A 28 23.96 21.76 -9.30
CA GLY A 28 25.03 21.77 -10.31
C GLY A 28 25.33 20.46 -11.01
N ASP A 29 24.76 20.33 -12.21
CA ASP A 29 25.32 19.85 -13.47
C ASP A 29 25.91 18.44 -13.69
N ALA A 30 25.17 17.75 -14.55
CA ALA A 30 25.56 17.17 -15.85
C ALA A 30 26.55 15.98 -15.96
N ASN A 31 26.03 14.99 -16.68
CA ASN A 31 26.64 14.02 -17.55
C ASN A 31 27.08 12.65 -17.04
N GLY A 32 26.27 11.68 -17.44
CA GLY A 32 26.79 10.55 -18.21
C GLY A 32 27.15 9.28 -17.47
N GLY A 33 26.37 8.26 -17.69
CA GLY A 33 26.81 6.88 -17.57
C GLY A 33 26.13 6.07 -16.46
N SER A 34 25.03 5.47 -16.82
CA SER A 34 24.34 4.47 -16.01
C SER A 34 25.19 3.21 -15.88
N VAL A 35 25.56 2.87 -14.65
CA VAL A 35 25.93 1.51 -14.26
C VAL A 35 24.98 1.12 -13.15
N TYR A 36 24.04 0.26 -13.46
CA TYR A 36 23.12 -0.30 -12.48
C TYR A 36 23.87 -1.31 -11.61
N SER A 37 23.97 -1.06 -10.33
CA SER A 37 24.30 -2.06 -9.34
C SER A 37 23.24 -1.97 -8.22
N SER A 38 22.33 -2.93 -8.19
CA SER A 38 21.48 -3.19 -7.04
C SER A 38 22.35 -3.79 -5.93
N SER A 39 22.64 -3.04 -4.90
CA SER A 39 23.24 -3.57 -3.68
C SER A 39 22.36 -3.21 -2.50
N SER A 40 21.57 -4.16 -2.05
CA SER A 40 20.88 -4.11 -0.75
C SER A 40 21.82 -4.69 0.31
N ASP A 41 22.44 -3.85 1.12
CA ASP A 41 23.15 -4.26 2.33
C ASP A 41 22.17 -4.21 3.51
N TYR A 42 21.75 -5.37 4.01
CA TYR A 42 21.03 -5.51 5.29
C TYR A 42 21.96 -6.07 6.37
N PRO A 43 21.93 -5.54 7.60
CA PRO A 43 22.58 -6.20 8.73
C PRO A 43 21.78 -7.46 9.11
N GLY A 44 22.49 -8.60 9.16
CA GLY A 44 21.92 -9.90 9.39
C GLY A 44 21.27 -10.04 10.77
N PHE A 45 20.08 -10.62 10.78
CA PHE A 45 19.47 -11.19 11.98
C PHE A 45 19.95 -12.63 12.12
N ASP A 46 20.67 -12.93 13.19
CA ASP A 46 21.10 -14.27 13.57
C ASP A 46 19.90 -15.10 14.01
N PHE A 47 19.43 -16.01 13.13
CA PHE A 47 18.64 -17.15 13.56
C PHE A 47 19.58 -18.32 13.85
N SER A 48 19.96 -18.51 15.10
CA SER A 48 20.64 -19.72 15.53
C SER A 48 19.68 -20.90 15.56
N SER A 49 19.65 -21.69 14.49
CA SER A 49 19.06 -23.03 14.50
C SER A 49 20.12 -24.02 14.99
N SER A 50 19.96 -24.50 16.22
CA SER A 50 20.69 -25.67 16.68
C SER A 50 20.01 -26.94 16.15
N SER A 51 20.60 -27.55 15.12
CA SER A 51 20.23 -28.88 14.67
C SER A 51 20.99 -29.93 15.49
N THR A 52 20.31 -30.62 16.37
CA THR A 52 20.75 -31.95 16.87
C THR A 52 20.07 -33.03 16.04
N VAL A 53 20.89 -33.77 15.32
CA VAL A 53 20.48 -34.97 14.59
C VAL A 53 20.23 -36.09 15.61
N LEU A 54 19.04 -36.65 15.64
CA LEU A 54 18.78 -38.04 16.09
C LEU A 54 17.63 -38.63 15.25
N GLY A 55 17.85 -39.89 14.88
CA GLY A 55 17.22 -40.65 13.84
C GLY A 55 15.73 -41.01 13.99
N ASP A 56 15.25 -41.46 12.86
CA ASP A 56 14.10 -42.31 12.54
C ASP A 56 13.00 -42.53 13.59
N GLU A 57 11.80 -42.02 13.28
CA GLU A 57 10.59 -42.86 13.19
C GLU A 57 9.41 -42.07 12.59
N LEU A 58 8.74 -42.73 11.64
CA LEU A 58 7.53 -42.31 10.98
C LEU A 58 6.36 -42.17 11.97
N SER A 59 5.71 -41.01 12.07
CA SER A 59 4.29 -40.98 12.43
C SER A 59 3.59 -39.75 11.83
N SER A 60 2.61 -40.07 11.01
CA SER A 60 1.59 -39.16 10.48
C SER A 60 0.75 -38.60 11.62
N SER A 61 0.68 -37.28 11.75
CA SER A 61 -0.35 -36.61 12.56
C SER A 61 -1.24 -35.74 11.70
N SER A 62 -2.46 -36.23 11.52
CA SER A 62 -3.59 -35.52 10.99
C SER A 62 -4.00 -34.38 11.93
N ILE A 63 -4.16 -33.18 11.40
CA ILE A 63 -4.76 -32.07 12.11
C ILE A 63 -6.28 -32.24 12.09
N VAL A 64 -6.85 -32.47 13.26
CA VAL A 64 -8.29 -32.50 13.49
C VAL A 64 -8.72 -31.07 13.89
N ILE A 65 -9.68 -30.53 13.15
CA ILE A 65 -10.39 -29.28 13.49
C ILE A 65 -11.49 -29.66 14.49
N PRO A 66 -11.57 -29.06 15.69
CA PRO A 66 -12.71 -29.27 16.57
C PRO A 66 -13.86 -28.32 16.20
N GLY A 67 -15.00 -28.89 15.89
CA GLY A 67 -16.28 -28.20 15.83
C GLY A 67 -16.84 -27.96 17.24
N ASN A 68 -17.79 -27.01 17.28
CA ASN A 68 -18.60 -26.60 18.42
C ASN A 68 -19.13 -27.77 19.29
N GLU A 69 -19.11 -27.59 20.62
CA GLU A 69 -20.35 -27.75 21.42
C GLU A 69 -20.22 -27.14 22.83
N ALA A 70 -21.37 -26.76 23.34
CA ALA A 70 -21.61 -25.93 24.50
C ALA A 70 -21.63 -26.69 25.84
N SER A 71 -21.45 -25.92 26.87
CA SER A 71 -22.18 -25.86 28.15
C SER A 71 -21.43 -26.25 29.44
N SER A 72 -21.54 -25.29 30.32
CA SER A 72 -21.90 -25.32 31.77
C SER A 72 -20.80 -25.53 32.81
N SER A 73 -20.69 -24.44 33.57
CA SER A 73 -20.67 -24.31 35.07
C SER A 73 -19.53 -24.86 35.91
N SER A 74 -18.88 -23.96 36.55
CA SER A 74 -18.76 -23.69 38.02
C SER A 74 -17.41 -23.85 38.70
N VAL A 75 -17.04 -22.73 39.35
CA VAL A 75 -16.39 -22.54 40.68
C VAL A 75 -14.93 -22.91 40.91
N GLY A 76 -14.17 -21.88 41.31
CA GLY A 76 -13.12 -21.95 42.33
C GLY A 76 -11.71 -21.50 41.89
N GLY A 77 -11.27 -20.34 42.40
CA GLY A 77 -9.96 -19.72 42.27
C GLY A 77 -8.83 -20.44 43.02
N PRO A 78 -7.71 -19.82 43.40
CA PRO A 78 -7.06 -18.65 42.81
C PRO A 78 -5.58 -18.92 42.40
N ASP A 79 -4.96 -17.86 41.83
CA ASP A 79 -3.52 -17.62 41.69
C ASP A 79 -2.71 -18.48 40.71
N ASP A 80 -2.33 -17.85 39.57
CA ASP A 80 -0.94 -17.59 39.22
C ASP A 80 -0.84 -16.81 37.89
N LYS A 81 0.04 -15.81 37.91
CA LYS A 81 0.32 -14.90 36.79
C LYS A 81 1.11 -15.63 35.71
N VAL A 82 0.54 -15.72 34.53
CA VAL A 82 1.30 -15.98 33.30
C VAL A 82 0.85 -14.97 32.25
N SER A 83 1.76 -14.10 31.85
CA SER A 83 1.54 -13.16 30.75
C SER A 83 1.64 -13.92 29.43
N SER A 84 0.53 -14.02 28.72
CA SER A 84 0.49 -14.47 27.33
C SER A 84 0.23 -13.29 26.43
N SER A 85 1.20 -12.96 25.58
CA SER A 85 1.03 -12.02 24.48
C SER A 85 0.16 -12.68 23.40
N SER A 86 -1.06 -12.18 23.25
CA SER A 86 -1.93 -12.58 22.14
C SER A 86 -1.68 -11.69 20.94
N VAL A 87 -1.29 -12.29 19.83
CA VAL A 87 -1.29 -11.66 18.50
C VAL A 87 -2.74 -11.51 18.07
N PHE A 88 -3.19 -10.28 17.83
CA PHE A 88 -4.51 -9.98 17.33
C PHE A 88 -4.52 -10.13 15.81
N ILE A 89 -5.24 -11.11 15.30
CA ILE A 89 -5.58 -11.24 13.88
C ILE A 89 -6.99 -10.69 13.72
N PRO A 90 -7.27 -9.68 12.87
CA PRO A 90 -8.64 -9.24 12.62
C PRO A 90 -9.39 -10.32 11.83
N GLY A 91 -10.31 -11.00 12.46
CA GLY A 91 -11.21 -11.97 11.85
C GLY A 91 -12.59 -11.37 11.63
N ASN A 92 -13.23 -11.77 10.53
CA ASN A 92 -14.55 -11.35 10.07
C ASN A 92 -15.65 -11.56 11.12
N ASP A 93 -16.35 -10.48 11.49
CA ASP A 93 -17.63 -10.57 12.17
C ASP A 93 -18.76 -10.76 11.16
N VAL A 94 -19.37 -11.93 11.19
CA VAL A 94 -20.60 -12.24 10.45
C VAL A 94 -21.78 -11.79 11.29
N SER A 95 -22.43 -10.66 10.92
CA SER A 95 -23.65 -10.24 11.59
C SER A 95 -24.86 -11.00 11.06
N SER A 96 -25.52 -11.73 11.94
CA SER A 96 -26.82 -12.34 11.70
C SER A 96 -27.95 -11.31 11.89
N SER A 97 -28.72 -11.09 10.84
CA SER A 97 -29.94 -10.28 10.87
C SER A 97 -31.08 -10.98 11.59
N SER A 98 -31.64 -10.37 12.63
CA SER A 98 -32.95 -10.74 13.17
C SER A 98 -33.99 -9.66 12.84
N VAL A 99 -35.03 -10.09 12.15
CA VAL A 99 -36.18 -9.29 11.79
C VAL A 99 -37.08 -9.17 13.04
N SER A 100 -37.44 -7.95 13.46
CA SER A 100 -38.56 -7.72 14.34
C SER A 100 -39.52 -6.65 13.79
N LYS A 101 -40.82 -6.95 13.94
CA LYS A 101 -41.99 -6.23 13.44
C LYS A 101 -42.21 -4.86 14.12
N PRO A 102 -42.96 -3.96 13.47
CA PRO A 102 -43.21 -2.61 13.97
C PRO A 102 -44.31 -2.58 15.02
N ASN A 103 -44.13 -1.75 16.04
CA ASN A 103 -45.22 -1.35 16.91
C ASN A 103 -45.32 0.19 16.98
N ASN A 104 -46.51 0.68 16.68
CA ASN A 104 -46.96 2.06 16.82
C ASN A 104 -46.93 2.54 18.27
N GLY A 105 -46.51 3.76 18.51
CA GLY A 105 -46.66 4.41 19.82
C GLY A 105 -46.19 5.86 19.81
N THR A 106 -47.15 6.73 19.58
CA THR A 106 -47.32 8.14 20.01
C THR A 106 -46.18 8.89 20.68
N SER A 107 -45.95 10.08 20.10
CA SER A 107 -45.14 11.20 20.57
C SER A 107 -45.49 11.69 21.99
N SER A 108 -44.46 11.98 22.78
CA SER A 108 -44.55 13.00 23.84
C SER A 108 -43.24 13.75 23.92
N SER A 109 -43.31 15.05 23.69
CA SER A 109 -42.26 16.01 23.88
C SER A 109 -41.90 16.15 25.36
N SER A 110 -40.67 15.96 25.72
CA SER A 110 -40.14 16.43 27.00
C SER A 110 -38.90 17.31 26.75
N VAL A 111 -39.02 18.54 27.21
CA VAL A 111 -37.91 19.48 27.31
C VAL A 111 -36.95 18.97 28.37
N GLY A 112 -35.74 18.61 27.96
CA GLY A 112 -34.66 18.18 28.84
C GLY A 112 -33.55 19.22 28.88
N ASN A 113 -33.19 19.52 30.09
CA ASN A 113 -32.14 20.43 30.55
C ASN A 113 -30.77 20.18 29.92
N PRO A 114 -29.93 21.21 29.67
CA PRO A 114 -28.59 21.02 29.19
C PRO A 114 -27.64 20.71 30.35
N GLY A 115 -27.11 19.52 30.38
CA GLY A 115 -26.01 19.12 31.29
C GLY A 115 -26.00 17.60 31.45
N ASN A 116 -25.22 16.92 30.65
CA ASN A 116 -24.28 15.89 31.12
C ASN A 116 -23.49 15.30 29.93
N GLY A 117 -22.17 15.29 30.06
CA GLY A 117 -21.29 14.67 29.09
C GLY A 117 -21.54 13.17 29.00
N GLY A 118 -21.82 12.69 27.82
CA GLY A 118 -21.83 11.26 27.46
C GLY A 118 -20.70 11.00 26.49
N SER A 119 -19.68 10.28 26.91
CA SER A 119 -18.71 9.67 26.02
C SER A 119 -19.42 8.56 25.23
N GLY A 120 -19.71 8.84 23.99
CA GLY A 120 -20.16 7.89 22.99
C GLY A 120 -19.70 8.42 21.65
N ASP A 121 -19.02 7.60 20.88
CA ASP A 121 -18.85 7.84 19.44
C ASP A 121 -20.27 7.82 18.85
N ASP A 122 -20.90 9.01 18.77
CA ASP A 122 -22.24 9.14 18.20
C ASP A 122 -22.16 8.85 16.69
N GLU A 123 -22.56 7.64 16.32
CA GLU A 123 -22.77 7.18 14.93
C GLU A 123 -23.94 7.90 14.22
N ASN A 124 -24.37 9.05 14.70
CA ASN A 124 -25.43 9.81 14.07
C ASN A 124 -24.82 10.88 13.16
N ASP A 125 -24.23 10.46 12.03
CA ASP A 125 -23.70 11.35 10.98
C ASP A 125 -24.77 12.17 10.25
N ASN A 126 -26.04 12.05 10.64
CA ASN A 126 -27.17 12.83 10.16
C ASN A 126 -27.43 14.14 10.94
N GLU A 127 -26.46 14.70 11.62
CA GLU A 127 -26.55 16.09 12.08
C GLU A 127 -26.39 17.06 10.90
N ASP A 128 -27.28 16.90 9.95
CA ASP A 128 -27.56 17.86 8.90
C ASP A 128 -27.89 19.23 9.50
N ALA A 129 -27.00 20.19 9.25
CA ALA A 129 -27.27 21.59 9.44
C ALA A 129 -28.07 21.86 10.72
N ARG A 130 -27.47 21.86 11.88
CA ARG A 130 -28.06 22.56 13.04
C ARG A 130 -28.29 23.97 12.58
N THR A 131 -29.53 24.28 12.20
CA THR A 131 -29.95 25.63 11.89
C THR A 131 -29.55 26.47 13.08
N LEU A 132 -28.74 27.51 12.86
CA LEU A 132 -28.36 28.43 13.93
C LEU A 132 -29.65 28.97 14.54
N ASN A 133 -30.01 28.50 15.74
CA ASN A 133 -31.24 28.90 16.43
C ASN A 133 -31.04 30.09 17.37
N GLY A 134 -29.87 30.75 17.25
CA GLY A 134 -29.51 31.91 18.03
C GLY A 134 -28.95 31.61 19.44
N THR A 135 -28.77 30.34 19.80
CA THR A 135 -28.20 29.95 21.12
C THR A 135 -26.78 29.41 21.01
N GLN A 136 -26.31 29.10 19.81
CA GLN A 136 -24.95 28.59 19.57
C GLN A 136 -23.90 29.67 19.80
N ILE A 137 -22.73 29.28 20.26
CA ILE A 137 -21.56 30.15 20.31
C ILE A 137 -21.09 30.36 18.87
N LEU A 138 -21.17 31.61 18.40
CA LEU A 138 -20.85 31.98 17.03
C LEU A 138 -19.66 32.93 16.98
N LEU A 139 -18.55 32.46 16.44
CA LEU A 139 -17.36 33.24 16.17
C LEU A 139 -17.46 33.83 14.75
N LYS A 140 -17.69 35.13 14.65
CA LYS A 140 -17.75 35.89 13.39
C LYS A 140 -16.42 36.56 13.13
N VAL A 141 -15.69 36.07 12.18
CA VAL A 141 -14.34 36.56 11.82
C VAL A 141 -14.47 37.67 10.77
N SER A 142 -13.71 38.77 10.93
CA SER A 142 -13.65 39.88 9.97
C SER A 142 -12.24 40.51 9.94
N GLY A 143 -11.53 40.33 8.83
CA GLY A 143 -10.17 40.83 8.67
C GLY A 143 -9.18 40.19 9.64
N THR A 144 -8.71 40.96 10.63
CA THR A 144 -7.75 40.51 11.66
C THR A 144 -8.38 40.37 13.03
N THR A 145 -9.70 40.43 13.14
CA THR A 145 -10.41 40.36 14.43
C THR A 145 -11.65 39.47 14.33
N ALA A 146 -12.30 39.28 15.45
CA ALA A 146 -13.57 38.51 15.51
C ALA A 146 -14.49 39.08 16.60
N THR A 147 -15.78 38.79 16.45
CA THR A 147 -16.77 38.96 17.52
C THR A 147 -17.39 37.62 17.88
N VAL A 148 -17.78 37.44 19.13
CA VAL A 148 -18.38 36.21 19.63
C VAL A 148 -19.78 36.48 20.13
N GLU A 149 -20.77 35.81 19.53
CA GLU A 149 -22.14 35.84 20.01
C GLU A 149 -22.37 34.64 20.95
N ASN A 150 -23.20 34.87 21.99
CA ASN A 150 -23.52 33.88 23.02
C ASN A 150 -22.28 33.29 23.72
N ASN A 151 -21.22 34.10 23.89
CA ASN A 151 -20.02 33.67 24.58
C ASN A 151 -20.33 33.35 26.05
N ASN A 152 -20.07 32.12 26.43
CA ASN A 152 -20.22 31.65 27.82
C ASN A 152 -18.93 31.75 28.63
N GLY A 153 -17.96 32.54 28.15
CA GLY A 153 -16.65 32.70 28.77
C GLY A 153 -15.58 31.73 28.26
N CYS A 154 -15.96 30.86 27.31
CA CYS A 154 -15.05 29.85 26.74
C CYS A 154 -14.32 30.30 25.47
N VAL A 155 -14.54 31.53 24.98
CA VAL A 155 -13.81 32.08 23.84
C VAL A 155 -13.18 33.41 24.22
N GLU A 156 -11.86 33.48 24.11
CA GLU A 156 -11.05 34.67 24.34
C GLU A 156 -10.59 35.24 22.99
N VAL A 157 -10.97 36.48 22.68
CA VAL A 157 -10.55 37.13 21.43
C VAL A 157 -9.38 38.08 21.72
N ALA A 158 -8.32 37.94 20.95
CA ALA A 158 -7.13 38.78 20.99
C ALA A 158 -6.85 39.33 19.59
N ASP A 159 -5.78 40.11 19.43
CA ASP A 159 -5.34 40.54 18.10
C ASP A 159 -4.96 39.34 17.25
N LYS A 160 -5.57 39.23 16.07
CA LYS A 160 -5.37 38.16 15.09
C LYS A 160 -5.68 36.73 15.55
N SER A 161 -6.35 36.54 16.70
CA SER A 161 -6.68 35.21 17.17
C SER A 161 -7.92 35.15 18.05
N ALA A 162 -8.57 33.98 18.09
CA ALA A 162 -9.53 33.61 19.09
C ALA A 162 -9.13 32.26 19.69
N THR A 163 -9.10 32.16 21.02
CA THR A 163 -8.77 30.94 21.75
C THR A 163 -10.02 30.34 22.38
N ILE A 164 -10.33 29.11 22.02
CA ILE A 164 -11.39 28.28 22.60
C ILE A 164 -10.77 27.52 23.77
N THR A 165 -11.31 27.71 24.97
CA THR A 165 -10.74 27.19 26.22
C THR A 165 -11.56 26.10 26.91
N CYS A 166 -12.77 25.78 26.40
CA CYS A 166 -13.62 24.71 26.92
C CYS A 166 -14.08 23.75 25.82
N PRO A 167 -14.35 22.48 26.14
CA PRO A 167 -15.05 21.58 25.22
C PRO A 167 -16.43 22.13 24.84
N GLY A 168 -16.91 21.82 23.67
CA GLY A 168 -18.21 22.26 23.19
C GLY A 168 -18.27 22.50 21.68
N ALA A 169 -19.35 23.11 21.21
CA ALA A 169 -19.62 23.39 19.80
C ALA A 169 -19.46 24.86 19.47
N TYR A 170 -18.58 25.21 18.55
CA TYR A 170 -18.21 26.57 18.16
C TYR A 170 -18.38 26.75 16.66
N TYR A 171 -19.33 27.59 16.27
CA TYR A 171 -19.56 27.91 14.86
C TYR A 171 -18.65 29.03 14.42
N VAL A 172 -17.96 28.84 13.32
CA VAL A 172 -17.03 29.81 12.73
C VAL A 172 -17.56 30.26 11.38
N THR A 173 -17.69 31.57 11.19
CA THR A 173 -18.17 32.17 9.94
C THR A 173 -17.42 33.45 9.62
N GLY A 174 -17.55 33.95 8.38
CA GLY A 174 -16.96 35.21 7.94
C GLY A 174 -15.61 35.01 7.25
N GLU A 175 -14.91 36.11 7.05
CA GLU A 175 -13.70 36.16 6.23
C GLU A 175 -12.55 36.86 6.96
N SER A 176 -11.42 36.21 7.07
CA SER A 176 -10.18 36.78 7.61
C SER A 176 -9.17 37.09 6.53
N SER A 177 -8.34 38.12 6.80
CA SER A 177 -7.11 38.38 6.05
C SER A 177 -5.85 37.91 6.78
N ASP A 178 -5.90 37.83 8.13
CA ASP A 178 -4.83 37.30 8.98
C ASP A 178 -5.42 37.00 10.37
N PHE A 179 -6.00 35.82 10.55
CA PHE A 179 -6.65 35.43 11.80
C PHE A 179 -6.54 33.93 12.07
N GLN A 180 -6.31 33.56 13.32
CA GLN A 180 -6.14 32.18 13.77
C GLN A 180 -7.24 31.80 14.77
N VAL A 181 -7.85 30.63 14.58
CA VAL A 181 -8.70 29.94 15.56
C VAL A 181 -7.84 28.94 16.31
N VAL A 182 -7.69 29.14 17.61
CA VAL A 182 -6.88 28.30 18.49
C VAL A 182 -7.79 27.49 19.41
N VAL A 183 -7.58 26.20 19.53
CA VAL A 183 -8.19 25.35 20.56
C VAL A 183 -7.12 25.06 21.62
N ASN A 184 -7.44 25.41 22.84
CA ASN A 184 -6.59 25.13 24.00
C ASN A 184 -7.50 24.88 25.22
N THR A 185 -7.94 23.63 25.37
CA THR A 185 -8.81 23.20 26.47
C THR A 185 -7.96 22.52 27.56
N PRO A 186 -7.39 23.33 28.51
CA PRO A 186 -6.50 22.81 29.54
C PRO A 186 -7.28 22.09 30.65
N GLY A 187 -6.69 21.07 31.24
CA GLY A 187 -7.18 20.42 32.43
C GLY A 187 -7.04 18.90 32.40
N ALA A 188 -7.06 18.30 33.60
CA ALA A 188 -7.04 16.84 33.77
C ALA A 188 -8.37 16.19 33.34
N ASP A 189 -9.42 17.01 33.29
CA ASP A 189 -10.77 16.60 32.87
C ASP A 189 -10.99 17.03 31.43
N LYS A 190 -10.16 16.52 30.53
CA LYS A 190 -10.33 16.71 29.07
C LYS A 190 -11.57 16.00 28.54
N GLU A 191 -12.53 15.69 29.40
CA GLU A 191 -13.74 14.97 28.98
C GLU A 191 -14.59 15.84 28.10
N GLY A 192 -14.55 15.54 26.83
CA GLY A 192 -15.44 16.09 25.81
C GLY A 192 -14.75 16.66 24.59
N ASN A 193 -15.36 16.40 23.46
CA ASN A 193 -14.89 16.86 22.16
C ASN A 193 -15.03 18.38 22.00
N THR A 194 -14.06 19.01 21.34
CA THR A 194 -14.19 20.40 20.87
C THR A 194 -14.56 20.42 19.40
N GLY A 195 -15.81 20.76 19.10
CA GLY A 195 -16.36 20.84 17.74
C GLY A 195 -16.19 22.23 17.15
N ILE A 196 -15.46 22.34 16.03
CA ILE A 196 -15.35 23.54 15.21
C ILE A 196 -16.26 23.36 13.99
N TYR A 197 -17.35 24.11 13.92
CA TYR A 197 -18.34 24.05 12.85
C TYR A 197 -18.03 25.13 11.82
N LEU A 198 -17.43 24.78 10.69
CA LEU A 198 -17.15 25.70 9.59
C LEU A 198 -18.44 25.98 8.80
N ASN A 199 -18.88 27.25 8.84
CA ASN A 199 -20.15 27.69 8.26
C ASN A 199 -19.92 28.89 7.34
N ASN A 200 -19.51 28.66 6.11
CA ASN A 200 -19.04 29.68 5.16
C ASN A 200 -17.90 30.51 5.75
N ALA A 201 -16.90 29.83 6.27
CA ALA A 201 -15.71 30.45 6.85
C ALA A 201 -14.57 30.49 5.82
N THR A 202 -14.01 31.69 5.60
CA THR A 202 -12.76 31.87 4.87
C THR A 202 -11.70 32.34 5.86
N LEU A 203 -10.82 31.42 6.26
CA LEU A 203 -9.75 31.71 7.23
C LEU A 203 -8.40 31.76 6.54
N LYS A 204 -7.82 32.94 6.48
CA LYS A 204 -6.43 33.15 6.07
C LYS A 204 -5.63 33.62 7.27
N SER A 205 -4.40 33.12 7.39
CA SER A 205 -3.49 33.52 8.46
C SER A 205 -2.03 33.50 7.98
N SER A 206 -1.23 34.39 8.50
CA SER A 206 0.24 34.31 8.35
C SER A 206 0.84 33.12 9.12
N ASN A 207 0.05 32.48 10.00
CA ASN A 207 0.33 31.28 10.76
C ASN A 207 -0.66 30.16 10.35
N SER A 208 -0.76 29.06 11.08
CA SER A 208 -1.79 28.04 10.90
C SER A 208 -3.18 28.62 11.23
N PRO A 209 -4.13 28.73 10.29
CA PRO A 209 -5.45 29.32 10.55
C PRO A 209 -6.27 28.55 11.59
N ILE A 210 -6.13 27.24 11.67
CA ILE A 210 -6.73 26.39 12.70
C ILE A 210 -5.62 25.64 13.43
N LEU A 211 -5.46 25.95 14.72
CA LEU A 211 -4.43 25.37 15.58
C LEU A 211 -5.05 24.74 16.82
N VAL A 212 -5.01 23.42 16.94
CA VAL A 212 -5.35 22.71 18.16
C VAL A 212 -4.08 22.45 18.95
N LYS A 213 -3.91 23.21 20.05
CA LYS A 213 -2.78 23.06 20.97
C LYS A 213 -2.99 21.98 22.01
N ASN A 214 -4.24 21.83 22.45
CA ASN A 214 -4.64 20.86 23.46
C ASN A 214 -6.16 20.65 23.40
N ALA A 215 -6.57 19.41 23.26
CA ALA A 215 -7.95 18.94 23.35
C ALA A 215 -7.96 17.46 23.73
N ASP A 216 -9.09 16.94 24.20
CA ASP A 216 -9.26 15.48 24.21
C ASP A 216 -9.36 14.98 22.77
N LYS A 217 -10.29 15.56 22.01
CA LYS A 217 -10.45 15.37 20.57
C LYS A 217 -10.98 16.64 19.94
N ALA A 218 -10.37 17.07 18.84
CA ALA A 218 -10.92 18.13 17.99
C ALA A 218 -11.78 17.52 16.88
N VAL A 219 -12.96 18.10 16.64
CA VAL A 219 -13.84 17.66 15.55
C VAL A 219 -14.12 18.84 14.63
N LEU A 220 -13.63 18.78 13.41
CA LEU A 220 -13.91 19.76 12.37
C LEU A 220 -15.18 19.36 11.61
N HIS A 221 -16.25 20.09 11.81
CA HIS A 221 -17.53 19.86 11.14
C HIS A 221 -17.66 20.77 9.92
N LEU A 222 -17.87 20.17 8.76
CA LEU A 222 -18.18 20.88 7.51
C LEU A 222 -19.71 21.00 7.41
N VAL A 223 -20.25 22.17 7.75
CA VAL A 223 -21.71 22.38 7.76
C VAL A 223 -22.25 22.19 6.34
N LYS A 224 -23.32 21.42 6.22
CA LYS A 224 -23.92 21.07 4.92
C LYS A 224 -24.32 22.33 4.12
N GLY A 225 -24.02 22.31 2.84
CA GLY A 225 -24.34 23.40 1.92
C GLY A 225 -23.44 24.62 2.05
N THR A 226 -22.41 24.59 2.89
CA THR A 226 -21.42 25.66 3.03
C THR A 226 -20.14 25.38 2.24
N THR A 227 -19.43 26.45 1.92
CA THR A 227 -18.10 26.38 1.31
C THR A 227 -17.11 27.10 2.22
N ASN A 228 -16.07 26.40 2.62
CA ASN A 228 -15.08 26.85 3.58
C ASN A 228 -13.69 26.86 2.94
N VAL A 229 -12.89 27.86 3.26
CA VAL A 229 -11.53 28.05 2.72
C VAL A 229 -10.57 28.28 3.88
N ILE A 230 -9.49 27.52 3.92
CA ILE A 230 -8.43 27.64 4.92
C ILE A 230 -7.10 27.81 4.17
N GLU A 231 -6.37 28.88 4.46
CA GLU A 231 -5.11 29.20 3.78
C GLU A 231 -4.09 29.74 4.77
N ASP A 232 -2.94 29.08 4.90
CA ASP A 232 -1.83 29.54 5.74
C ASP A 232 -0.82 30.42 4.99
N GLY A 233 0.07 31.03 5.76
CA GLY A 233 1.22 31.76 5.22
C GLY A 233 2.40 30.86 4.89
N LYS A 234 3.41 31.43 4.22
CA LYS A 234 4.66 30.72 3.86
C LYS A 234 5.71 30.71 4.99
N GLY A 235 5.46 31.45 6.07
CA GLY A 235 6.40 31.57 7.17
C GLY A 235 6.33 30.41 8.16
N ASN A 236 7.28 30.39 9.08
CA ASN A 236 7.30 29.42 10.16
C ASN A 236 6.14 29.63 11.14
N HIS A 237 5.31 28.64 11.34
CA HIS A 237 4.11 28.69 12.19
C HIS A 237 4.44 28.35 13.65
N VAL A 238 5.27 29.18 14.29
CA VAL A 238 5.72 28.95 15.66
C VAL A 238 4.60 29.24 16.66
N PHE A 239 4.42 28.36 17.62
CA PHE A 239 3.51 28.54 18.76
C PHE A 239 4.11 28.05 20.06
N THR A 240 3.57 28.50 21.17
CA THR A 240 3.96 28.03 22.50
C THR A 240 3.00 26.91 22.93
N THR A 241 3.56 25.76 23.23
CA THR A 241 2.80 24.59 23.74
C THR A 241 2.28 24.87 25.16
N VAL A 242 1.37 24.02 25.64
CA VAL A 242 0.84 24.12 27.02
C VAL A 242 1.94 24.01 28.10
N ASN A 243 3.06 23.37 27.78
CA ASN A 243 4.22 23.23 28.67
C ASN A 243 5.23 24.38 28.53
N GLY A 244 4.89 25.44 27.80
CA GLY A 244 5.74 26.62 27.63
C GLY A 244 6.90 26.46 26.63
N LYS A 245 7.00 25.32 25.91
CA LYS A 245 8.01 25.11 24.88
C LYS A 245 7.56 25.70 23.54
N GLN A 246 8.52 26.17 22.75
CA GLN A 246 8.24 26.53 21.36
C GLN A 246 8.09 25.26 20.50
N ASP A 247 7.13 25.25 19.62
CA ASP A 247 6.86 24.21 18.62
C ASP A 247 6.39 24.85 17.31
N THR A 248 6.30 24.08 16.26
CA THR A 248 5.88 24.55 14.93
C THR A 248 4.64 23.79 14.47
N ALA A 249 3.58 24.51 14.10
CA ALA A 249 2.42 23.94 13.42
C ALA A 249 2.79 23.67 11.96
N LYS A 250 2.89 22.42 11.59
CA LYS A 250 3.39 21.99 10.26
C LYS A 250 2.30 21.94 9.18
N ALA A 251 1.12 22.53 9.41
CA ALA A 251 -0.01 22.50 8.48
C ALA A 251 -0.91 23.73 8.58
N ALA A 252 -1.71 23.97 7.54
CA ALA A 252 -2.76 24.99 7.57
C ALA A 252 -3.86 24.66 8.60
N ILE A 253 -4.22 23.39 8.72
CA ILE A 253 -5.03 22.86 9.81
C ILE A 253 -4.13 21.89 10.61
N TYR A 254 -3.77 22.29 11.82
CA TYR A 254 -2.82 21.56 12.65
C TYR A 254 -3.40 21.18 14.00
N SER A 255 -3.29 19.92 14.38
CA SER A 255 -3.65 19.43 15.71
C SER A 255 -2.47 18.72 16.40
N LYS A 256 -2.29 18.99 17.68
CA LYS A 256 -1.37 18.19 18.53
C LYS A 256 -2.04 16.90 19.03
N ASP A 257 -3.35 16.90 19.10
CA ASP A 257 -4.16 15.78 19.61
C ASP A 257 -5.03 15.19 18.50
N ASP A 258 -5.80 14.17 18.81
CA ASP A 258 -6.69 13.50 17.87
C ASP A 258 -7.62 14.48 17.15
N MET A 259 -7.81 14.27 15.87
CA MET A 259 -8.69 15.10 15.07
C MET A 259 -9.59 14.26 14.17
N ASN A 260 -10.88 14.61 14.14
CA ASN A 260 -11.82 14.08 13.17
C ASN A 260 -12.30 15.18 12.23
N ILE A 261 -12.50 14.87 10.95
CA ILE A 261 -13.14 15.75 9.97
C ILE A 261 -14.40 15.04 9.47
N LYS A 262 -15.56 15.72 9.57
CA LYS A 262 -16.83 15.19 9.13
C LYS A 262 -17.81 16.28 8.66
N GLY A 263 -18.91 15.88 8.06
CA GLY A 263 -19.98 16.77 7.58
C GLY A 263 -20.06 16.82 6.06
N ALA A 264 -21.17 17.33 5.52
CA ALA A 264 -21.47 17.31 4.09
C ALA A 264 -21.21 18.68 3.39
N GLY A 265 -20.44 19.54 4.01
CA GLY A 265 -19.96 20.81 3.43
C GLY A 265 -18.72 20.64 2.57
N LYS A 266 -18.28 21.74 1.97
CA LYS A 266 -17.04 21.82 1.18
C LYS A 266 -15.93 22.48 1.97
N LEU A 267 -14.72 21.96 1.81
CA LEU A 267 -13.51 22.51 2.41
C LEU A 267 -12.38 22.57 1.38
N THR A 268 -11.81 23.76 1.20
CA THR A 268 -10.58 23.95 0.44
C THR A 268 -9.47 24.35 1.40
N VAL A 269 -8.37 23.61 1.41
CA VAL A 269 -7.20 23.87 2.25
C VAL A 269 -6.00 24.15 1.36
N THR A 270 -5.30 25.26 1.63
CA THR A 270 -4.02 25.60 1.00
C THR A 270 -2.95 25.66 2.09
N GLY A 271 -2.08 24.65 2.13
CA GLY A 271 -0.90 24.59 2.98
C GLY A 271 0.32 25.15 2.23
N ASN A 272 0.63 26.42 2.47
CA ASN A 272 1.73 27.13 1.79
C ASN A 272 3.08 26.89 2.45
N PHE A 273 3.09 26.55 3.74
CA PHE A 273 4.32 26.33 4.53
C PHE A 273 4.80 24.87 4.40
N LYS A 274 3.99 23.91 4.79
CA LYS A 274 4.28 22.49 4.74
C LYS A 274 3.03 21.71 4.31
N ASN A 275 2.39 21.03 5.24
CA ASN A 275 1.27 20.15 4.99
C ASN A 275 -0.05 20.92 4.87
N GLY A 276 -1.03 20.30 4.24
CA GLY A 276 -2.37 20.88 4.19
C GLY A 276 -3.11 20.68 5.51
N ILE A 277 -3.28 19.45 5.93
CA ILE A 277 -3.96 19.03 7.17
C ILE A 277 -3.05 18.07 7.93
N GLN A 278 -2.83 18.30 9.21
CA GLN A 278 -2.03 17.38 10.04
C GLN A 278 -2.58 17.25 11.46
N SER A 279 -2.67 16.00 11.94
CA SER A 279 -2.67 15.67 13.36
C SER A 279 -1.32 15.10 13.77
N SER A 280 -0.81 15.50 14.94
CA SER A 280 0.38 14.88 15.56
C SER A 280 0.05 13.56 16.24
N ASN A 281 -1.23 13.16 16.22
CA ASN A 281 -1.72 11.88 16.71
C ASN A 281 -2.64 11.26 15.64
N ASP A 282 -3.82 10.78 15.98
CA ASP A 282 -4.71 10.14 15.04
C ASP A 282 -5.57 11.15 14.28
N LEU A 283 -5.73 10.95 12.97
CA LEU A 283 -6.60 11.74 12.09
C LEU A 283 -7.62 10.84 11.42
N LYS A 284 -8.92 11.18 11.55
CA LYS A 284 -10.00 10.48 10.86
C LYS A 284 -10.79 11.42 9.96
N ILE A 285 -10.97 11.03 8.70
CA ILE A 285 -11.84 11.71 7.74
C ILE A 285 -13.01 10.80 7.45
N LYS A 286 -14.20 11.21 7.91
CA LYS A 286 -15.41 10.41 7.76
C LYS A 286 -16.18 10.72 6.48
N ASN A 287 -16.26 11.99 6.11
CA ASN A 287 -16.96 12.46 4.90
C ASN A 287 -16.61 13.92 4.60
N GLY A 288 -17.25 14.51 3.59
CA GLY A 288 -17.04 15.88 3.13
C GLY A 288 -16.52 15.93 1.70
N GLU A 289 -16.62 17.13 1.08
CA GLU A 289 -15.95 17.42 -0.20
C GLU A 289 -14.71 18.26 0.12
N ILE A 290 -13.54 17.62 0.15
CA ILE A 290 -12.30 18.21 0.65
C ILE A 290 -11.29 18.33 -0.49
N THR A 291 -10.80 19.54 -0.72
CA THR A 291 -9.71 19.80 -1.66
C THR A 291 -8.50 20.34 -0.89
N VAL A 292 -7.36 19.68 -1.04
CA VAL A 292 -6.11 20.07 -0.37
C VAL A 292 -5.04 20.35 -1.41
N VAL A 293 -4.36 21.49 -1.27
CA VAL A 293 -3.14 21.81 -2.01
C VAL A 293 -2.05 22.15 -0.99
N ALA A 294 -1.01 21.36 -0.91
CA ALA A 294 0.05 21.49 0.08
C ALA A 294 1.43 21.72 -0.57
N ALA A 295 2.34 22.36 0.15
CA ALA A 295 3.73 22.51 -0.26
C ALA A 295 4.51 21.18 -0.07
N GLU A 296 4.25 20.49 1.03
CA GLU A 296 4.75 19.15 1.34
C GLU A 296 3.58 18.15 1.29
N ASN A 297 3.29 17.43 2.37
CA ASN A 297 2.27 16.37 2.39
C ASN A 297 0.84 16.93 2.35
N GLY A 298 -0.04 16.24 1.65
CA GLY A 298 -1.44 16.64 1.56
C GLY A 298 -2.14 16.56 2.90
N ILE A 299 -2.28 15.33 3.42
CA ILE A 299 -2.98 15.03 4.67
C ILE A 299 -2.12 14.03 5.47
N LYS A 300 -1.82 14.38 6.73
CA LYS A 300 -0.98 13.58 7.62
C LYS A 300 -1.67 13.32 8.96
N GLY A 301 -1.82 12.06 9.30
CA GLY A 301 -2.11 11.61 10.67
C GLY A 301 -0.88 10.91 11.21
N LYS A 302 -0.07 11.59 12.07
CA LYS A 302 1.21 11.02 12.49
C LYS A 302 1.03 9.67 13.15
N GLY A 303 0.09 9.55 14.09
CA GLY A 303 -0.24 8.30 14.76
C GLY A 303 -0.90 7.31 13.82
N SER A 304 -2.04 7.71 13.25
CA SER A 304 -2.75 6.99 12.22
C SER A 304 -3.58 7.93 11.36
N LEU A 305 -3.83 7.54 10.10
CA LEU A 305 -4.73 8.23 9.20
C LEU A 305 -5.81 7.25 8.73
N GLU A 306 -7.09 7.55 9.03
CA GLU A 306 -8.22 6.79 8.56
C GLU A 306 -9.13 7.63 7.67
N VAL A 307 -9.44 7.13 6.46
CA VAL A 307 -10.44 7.71 5.56
C VAL A 307 -11.57 6.70 5.38
N SER A 308 -12.77 7.06 5.84
CA SER A 308 -13.93 6.16 5.77
C SER A 308 -15.00 6.61 4.79
N GLY A 309 -14.83 7.76 4.13
CA GLY A 309 -15.76 8.28 3.13
C GLY A 309 -15.42 9.70 2.68
N GLY A 310 -16.29 10.23 1.82
CA GLY A 310 -16.17 11.58 1.27
C GLY A 310 -15.48 11.63 -0.10
N THR A 311 -15.35 12.86 -0.63
CA THR A 311 -14.62 13.13 -1.86
C THR A 311 -13.38 13.95 -1.56
N LEU A 312 -12.21 13.39 -1.77
CA LEU A 312 -10.93 13.99 -1.47
C LEU A 312 -10.14 14.26 -2.76
N ASN A 313 -9.75 15.53 -2.98
CA ASN A 313 -8.87 15.92 -4.07
C ASN A 313 -7.59 16.51 -3.48
N ILE A 314 -6.49 15.81 -3.58
CA ILE A 314 -5.25 16.10 -2.89
C ILE A 314 -4.14 16.39 -3.89
N THR A 315 -3.43 17.49 -3.69
CA THR A 315 -2.20 17.84 -4.42
C THR A 315 -1.11 18.16 -3.41
N ALA A 316 -0.17 17.27 -3.24
CA ALA A 316 1.07 17.42 -2.49
C ALA A 316 2.19 17.75 -3.48
N LYS A 317 2.88 18.90 -3.31
CA LYS A 317 3.82 19.36 -4.35
C LYS A 317 5.17 18.67 -4.27
N SER A 318 5.64 18.33 -3.07
CA SER A 318 6.96 17.71 -2.85
C SER A 318 6.95 16.58 -1.83
N GLY A 319 5.78 16.20 -1.32
CA GLY A 319 5.61 15.12 -0.36
C GLY A 319 4.47 14.20 -0.76
N ASP A 320 4.00 13.43 0.22
CA ASP A 320 3.00 12.39 0.05
C ASP A 320 1.58 12.93 0.00
N GLY A 321 0.72 12.21 -0.71
CA GLY A 321 -0.70 12.54 -0.72
C GLY A 321 -1.35 12.31 0.64
N LEU A 322 -1.28 11.09 1.14
CA LEU A 322 -1.72 10.65 2.47
C LEU A 322 -0.55 10.02 3.20
N GLU A 323 -0.32 10.42 4.47
CA GLU A 323 0.83 9.94 5.23
C GLU A 323 0.49 9.62 6.69
N SER A 324 1.16 8.56 7.21
CA SER A 324 1.24 8.24 8.64
C SER A 324 2.63 7.71 8.98
N ASP A 325 3.41 8.48 9.78
CA ASP A 325 4.84 8.23 9.98
C ASP A 325 5.26 7.95 11.44
N GLU A 326 4.30 7.63 12.33
CA GLU A 326 4.68 7.32 13.71
C GLU A 326 5.34 5.95 13.80
N CYS A 327 6.60 5.96 14.17
CA CYS A 327 7.38 4.78 14.50
C CYS A 327 8.12 5.01 15.83
N VAL A 328 8.61 3.96 16.43
CA VAL A 328 9.44 4.03 17.65
C VAL A 328 10.90 3.81 17.25
N GLU A 329 11.71 4.86 17.36
CA GLU A 329 13.15 4.76 17.15
C GLU A 329 13.88 4.27 18.40
N ASN A 330 14.92 3.48 18.21
CA ASN A 330 15.90 3.21 19.24
C ASN A 330 16.86 4.41 19.38
N HIS A 331 17.50 4.55 20.53
CA HIS A 331 18.49 5.60 20.79
C HIS A 331 19.70 5.61 19.83
N ASP A 332 19.92 4.53 19.09
CA ASP A 332 20.99 4.37 18.10
C ASP A 332 20.54 4.65 16.66
N GLY A 333 19.29 5.11 16.46
CA GLY A 333 18.71 5.37 15.16
C GLY A 333 18.19 4.11 14.44
N SER A 334 18.26 2.95 15.07
CA SER A 334 17.61 1.74 14.54
C SER A 334 16.14 1.71 14.94
N PHE A 335 15.27 1.19 14.06
CA PHE A 335 13.85 1.05 14.34
C PHE A 335 13.64 0.03 15.47
N LYS A 336 13.00 0.45 16.54
CA LYS A 336 12.38 -0.44 17.49
C LYS A 336 10.99 -0.80 16.95
N ASP A 337 10.53 -2.00 17.20
CA ASP A 337 9.22 -2.49 16.74
C ASP A 337 8.17 -1.38 16.58
N THR A 338 7.60 -1.30 15.37
CA THR A 338 6.47 -0.40 15.12
C THR A 338 5.37 -0.73 16.11
N VAL A 339 4.82 0.28 16.74
CA VAL A 339 3.62 0.09 17.56
C VAL A 339 2.51 -0.40 16.65
N ALA A 340 1.93 -1.56 16.90
CA ALA A 340 0.98 -2.24 16.01
C ALA A 340 -0.26 -1.40 15.63
N THR A 341 -0.51 -0.32 16.34
CA THR A 341 -1.65 0.59 16.13
C THR A 341 -1.26 1.96 15.56
N LYS A 342 0.01 2.17 15.24
CA LYS A 342 0.56 3.46 14.78
C LYS A 342 1.27 3.32 13.43
N GLY A 343 1.47 4.45 12.74
CA GLY A 343 2.05 4.46 11.41
C GLY A 343 1.16 3.76 10.37
N ILE A 344 -0.17 3.92 10.48
CA ILE A 344 -1.14 3.22 9.64
C ILE A 344 -1.92 4.21 8.80
N VAL A 345 -1.98 3.97 7.50
CA VAL A 345 -2.99 4.59 6.62
C VAL A 345 -4.05 3.54 6.28
N LYS A 346 -5.29 3.82 6.69
CA LYS A 346 -6.43 2.94 6.46
C LYS A 346 -7.52 3.65 5.66
N ILE A 347 -7.92 3.07 4.54
CA ILE A 347 -8.99 3.57 3.69
C ILE A 347 -10.10 2.52 3.65
N THR A 348 -11.29 2.90 4.11
CA THR A 348 -12.45 2.01 4.20
C THR A 348 -13.61 2.48 3.33
N GLY A 349 -13.43 3.56 2.59
CA GLY A 349 -14.41 4.17 1.68
C GLY A 349 -13.94 5.52 1.15
N GLY A 350 -14.70 6.08 0.22
CA GLY A 350 -14.50 7.41 -0.35
C GLY A 350 -14.01 7.41 -1.79
N ASP A 351 -14.13 8.59 -2.42
CA ASP A 351 -13.62 8.89 -3.77
C ASP A 351 -12.39 9.80 -3.63
N ILE A 352 -11.21 9.23 -3.80
CA ILE A 352 -9.93 9.87 -3.45
C ILE A 352 -9.09 10.03 -4.71
N THR A 353 -8.74 11.27 -5.03
CA THR A 353 -7.81 11.59 -6.12
C THR A 353 -6.55 12.26 -5.55
N ILE A 354 -5.40 11.68 -5.82
CA ILE A 354 -4.09 12.13 -5.33
C ILE A 354 -3.18 12.48 -6.48
N LYS A 355 -2.52 13.64 -6.34
CA LYS A 355 -1.32 14.01 -7.10
C LYS A 355 -0.21 14.31 -6.10
N ALA A 356 0.83 13.50 -6.08
CA ALA A 356 1.93 13.60 -5.13
C ALA A 356 3.27 13.86 -5.83
N GLY A 357 4.08 14.68 -5.19
CA GLY A 357 5.48 14.92 -5.59
C GLY A 357 6.44 13.88 -5.02
N ASP A 358 5.95 12.99 -4.18
CA ASP A 358 6.60 11.81 -3.62
C ASP A 358 5.63 10.64 -3.72
N ASP A 359 5.34 9.91 -2.63
CA ASP A 359 4.43 8.78 -2.63
C ASP A 359 2.95 9.20 -2.66
N GLY A 360 2.12 8.40 -3.31
CA GLY A 360 0.67 8.61 -3.25
C GLY A 360 0.12 8.43 -1.85
N ILE A 361 0.42 7.31 -1.24
CA ILE A 361 0.05 6.92 0.13
C ILE A 361 1.27 6.30 0.79
N SER A 362 1.69 6.84 1.93
CA SER A 362 2.88 6.39 2.67
C SER A 362 2.55 6.05 4.13
N ALA A 363 3.05 4.92 4.62
CA ALA A 363 2.82 4.47 5.99
C ALA A 363 4.07 3.82 6.60
N ALA A 364 4.45 4.27 7.81
CA ALA A 364 5.56 3.69 8.55
C ALA A 364 5.28 2.25 9.05
N ASN A 365 4.07 1.72 8.87
CA ASN A 365 3.72 0.37 9.29
C ASN A 365 2.85 -0.34 8.25
N TYR A 366 1.55 0.06 8.12
CA TYR A 366 0.60 -0.60 7.25
C TYR A 366 -0.15 0.39 6.34
N VAL A 367 -0.37 -0.01 5.09
CA VAL A 367 -1.43 0.53 4.26
C VAL A 367 -2.53 -0.51 4.12
N VAL A 368 -3.76 -0.13 4.42
CA VAL A 368 -4.95 -1.00 4.31
C VAL A 368 -6.01 -0.32 3.47
N VAL A 369 -6.44 -0.97 2.39
CA VAL A 369 -7.55 -0.51 1.55
C VAL A 369 -8.64 -1.57 1.52
N ASN A 370 -9.86 -1.20 1.93
CA ASN A 370 -11.03 -2.07 1.84
C ASN A 370 -12.32 -1.28 1.55
N ASP A 371 -13.46 -1.96 1.51
CA ASP A 371 -14.78 -1.40 1.23
C ASP A 371 -15.73 -1.53 2.45
N SER A 372 -15.20 -1.51 3.67
CA SER A 372 -16.01 -1.84 4.86
C SER A 372 -17.02 -0.76 5.23
N THR A 373 -16.82 0.49 4.83
CA THR A 373 -17.75 1.59 5.06
C THR A 373 -18.56 1.90 3.80
N GLU A 374 -17.86 2.16 2.73
CA GLU A 374 -18.41 2.34 1.38
C GLU A 374 -17.35 1.93 0.36
N LYS A 375 -17.69 1.89 -0.93
CA LYS A 375 -16.71 1.53 -1.94
C LYS A 375 -15.58 2.55 -2.04
N SER A 376 -14.36 2.09 -1.84
CA SER A 376 -13.15 2.89 -2.00
C SER A 376 -12.81 3.05 -3.48
N LYS A 377 -12.70 4.29 -3.95
CA LYS A 377 -12.20 4.62 -5.29
C LYS A 377 -10.98 5.51 -5.13
N ILE A 378 -9.84 5.00 -5.57
CA ILE A 378 -8.56 5.67 -5.34
C ILE A 378 -7.84 5.85 -6.66
N LYS A 379 -7.57 7.11 -7.01
CA LYS A 379 -6.76 7.46 -8.16
C LYS A 379 -5.49 8.15 -7.72
N ILE A 380 -4.34 7.58 -8.05
CA ILE A 380 -3.02 8.08 -7.67
C ILE A 380 -2.24 8.45 -8.93
N THR A 381 -1.59 9.61 -8.88
CA THR A 381 -0.50 10.00 -9.76
C THR A 381 0.62 10.51 -8.87
N ALA A 382 1.74 9.82 -8.84
CA ALA A 382 2.87 10.14 -7.96
C ALA A 382 4.20 10.10 -8.71
N THR A 383 5.21 10.81 -8.20
CA THR A 383 6.54 10.81 -8.81
C THR A 383 7.46 9.75 -8.20
N ASP A 384 7.07 9.17 -7.08
CA ASP A 384 7.70 7.99 -6.53
C ASP A 384 6.67 6.84 -6.50
N LYS A 385 6.32 6.28 -5.37
CA LYS A 385 5.48 5.08 -5.28
C LYS A 385 3.97 5.39 -5.22
N GLY A 386 3.17 4.40 -5.56
CA GLY A 386 1.71 4.51 -5.42
C GLY A 386 1.26 4.32 -3.97
N LEU A 387 1.48 3.14 -3.44
CA LEU A 387 1.32 2.78 -2.04
C LEU A 387 2.67 2.32 -1.50
N ALA A 388 3.13 2.93 -0.44
CA ALA A 388 4.38 2.60 0.25
C ALA A 388 4.11 2.23 1.72
N ALA A 389 4.73 1.16 2.21
CA ALA A 389 4.66 0.79 3.61
C ALA A 389 5.95 0.09 4.06
N GLU A 390 6.35 0.28 5.32
CA GLU A 390 7.51 -0.44 5.84
C GLU A 390 7.23 -1.92 6.03
N LYS A 391 5.99 -2.31 6.42
CA LYS A 391 5.71 -3.72 6.72
C LYS A 391 4.70 -4.37 5.80
N PHE A 392 3.48 -3.85 5.72
CA PHE A 392 2.43 -4.55 4.98
C PHE A 392 1.57 -3.62 4.15
N ILE A 393 1.22 -4.08 2.97
CA ILE A 393 0.14 -3.51 2.17
C ILE A 393 -0.95 -4.55 2.03
N TYR A 394 -2.16 -4.22 2.49
CA TYR A 394 -3.37 -5.02 2.33
C TYR A 394 -4.34 -4.34 1.38
N VAL A 395 -4.67 -4.98 0.29
CA VAL A 395 -5.75 -4.58 -0.60
C VAL A 395 -6.85 -5.65 -0.50
N ASP A 396 -7.85 -5.35 0.33
CA ASP A 396 -8.98 -6.24 0.61
C ASP A 396 -10.22 -5.87 -0.24
N GLY A 397 -10.19 -4.72 -0.92
CA GLY A 397 -11.28 -4.18 -1.74
C GLY A 397 -10.87 -2.91 -2.46
N GLY A 398 -11.84 -2.19 -3.03
CA GLY A 398 -11.65 -0.92 -3.72
C GLY A 398 -11.40 -1.04 -5.21
N ASP A 399 -11.53 0.13 -5.88
CA ASP A 399 -11.09 0.34 -7.26
C ASP A 399 -9.89 1.30 -7.22
N LEU A 400 -8.69 0.79 -7.47
CA LEU A 400 -7.44 1.54 -7.45
C LEU A 400 -6.95 1.77 -8.88
N ASN A 401 -6.59 3.03 -9.19
CA ASN A 401 -5.93 3.39 -10.44
C ASN A 401 -4.63 4.14 -10.12
N ILE A 402 -3.50 3.50 -10.38
CA ILE A 402 -2.18 3.94 -9.94
C ILE A 402 -1.32 4.22 -11.15
N ASN A 403 -0.80 5.45 -11.25
CA ASN A 403 0.13 5.87 -12.29
C ASN A 403 1.34 6.56 -11.65
N VAL A 404 2.51 5.92 -11.72
CA VAL A 404 3.68 6.31 -10.94
C VAL A 404 4.99 6.18 -11.72
N ASP A 405 6.01 6.92 -11.27
CA ASP A 405 7.32 6.90 -11.89
C ASP A 405 8.26 5.85 -11.25
N ASP A 406 7.85 5.26 -10.14
CA ASP A 406 8.55 4.15 -9.48
C ASP A 406 7.62 2.92 -9.37
N ASP A 407 7.63 2.22 -8.23
CA ASP A 407 6.83 1.03 -7.96
C ASP A 407 5.37 1.41 -7.63
N ALA A 408 4.40 0.65 -8.16
CA ALA A 408 3.01 0.98 -7.84
C ALA A 408 2.65 0.60 -6.39
N LEU A 409 3.03 -0.57 -5.92
CA LEU A 409 2.96 -0.98 -4.52
C LEU A 409 4.35 -1.42 -4.07
N HIS A 410 4.84 -0.86 -2.96
CA HIS A 410 6.15 -1.18 -2.42
C HIS A 410 6.12 -1.38 -0.91
N THR A 411 6.73 -2.46 -0.41
CA THR A 411 6.91 -2.69 1.03
C THR A 411 8.16 -3.51 1.32
N HIS A 412 8.79 -3.22 2.45
CA HIS A 412 9.92 -4.03 2.91
C HIS A 412 9.52 -5.38 3.53
N TRP A 413 8.22 -5.69 3.60
CA TRP A 413 7.81 -6.98 4.14
C TRP A 413 6.86 -7.72 3.20
N GLN A 414 5.54 -7.48 3.21
CA GLN A 414 4.59 -8.28 2.44
C GLN A 414 3.48 -7.46 1.80
N VAL A 415 3.10 -7.85 0.59
CA VAL A 415 1.91 -7.37 -0.11
C VAL A 415 0.85 -8.45 -0.14
N HIS A 416 -0.37 -8.13 0.31
CA HIS A 416 -1.53 -9.03 0.31
C HIS A 416 -2.63 -8.48 -0.59
N MET A 417 -2.88 -9.13 -1.71
CA MET A 417 -3.90 -8.80 -2.69
C MET A 417 -5.12 -9.71 -2.51
N ASN A 418 -5.96 -9.37 -1.52
CA ASN A 418 -7.08 -10.22 -1.10
C ASN A 418 -8.37 -9.94 -1.88
N GLY A 419 -8.54 -8.71 -2.41
CA GLY A 419 -9.74 -8.28 -3.14
C GLY A 419 -9.51 -6.99 -3.92
N GLY A 420 -10.58 -6.46 -4.52
CA GLY A 420 -10.56 -5.20 -5.27
C GLY A 420 -10.09 -5.31 -6.72
N ASN A 421 -10.16 -4.16 -7.43
CA ASN A 421 -9.68 -4.01 -8.79
C ASN A 421 -8.52 -3.02 -8.81
N VAL A 422 -7.39 -3.39 -9.37
CA VAL A 422 -6.18 -2.57 -9.35
C VAL A 422 -5.63 -2.43 -10.76
N GLU A 423 -5.64 -1.19 -11.26
CA GLU A 423 -5.08 -0.78 -12.54
C GLU A 423 -3.76 -0.06 -12.30
N ILE A 424 -2.68 -0.54 -12.88
CA ILE A 424 -1.31 -0.07 -12.64
C ILE A 424 -0.65 0.37 -13.94
N ASN A 425 -0.05 1.58 -13.90
CA ASN A 425 0.97 2.04 -14.81
C ASN A 425 2.17 2.47 -13.96
N ALA A 426 3.23 1.70 -13.94
CA ALA A 426 4.45 1.96 -13.21
C ALA A 426 5.64 2.04 -14.17
N LYS A 427 6.66 2.82 -13.83
CA LYS A 427 7.91 2.82 -14.62
C LYS A 427 8.88 1.76 -14.13
N LYS A 428 8.78 1.35 -12.85
CA LYS A 428 9.60 0.27 -12.31
C LYS A 428 8.75 -1.00 -12.11
N LYS A 429 8.22 -1.26 -10.92
CA LYS A 429 7.55 -2.52 -10.63
C LYS A 429 6.05 -2.33 -10.41
N GLY A 430 5.27 -3.33 -10.80
CA GLY A 430 3.85 -3.34 -10.48
C GLY A 430 3.62 -3.58 -8.98
N LEU A 431 4.10 -4.70 -8.46
CA LEU A 431 4.13 -5.02 -7.04
C LEU A 431 5.55 -5.36 -6.63
N HIS A 432 6.00 -4.78 -5.52
CA HIS A 432 7.31 -5.03 -4.96
C HIS A 432 7.23 -5.31 -3.45
N ALA A 433 7.83 -6.40 -3.01
CA ALA A 433 7.93 -6.74 -1.59
C ALA A 433 9.27 -7.45 -1.32
N ASP A 434 10.03 -6.98 -0.31
CA ASP A 434 11.31 -7.64 0.00
C ASP A 434 11.12 -9.08 0.51
N SER A 435 9.95 -9.40 1.10
CA SER A 435 9.66 -10.74 1.64
C SER A 435 8.69 -11.52 0.76
N ALA A 436 7.41 -11.14 0.68
CA ALA A 436 6.46 -11.95 -0.07
C ALA A 436 5.28 -11.16 -0.67
N ILE A 437 4.79 -11.66 -1.81
CA ILE A 437 3.53 -11.23 -2.44
C ILE A 437 2.53 -12.38 -2.36
N TYR A 438 1.32 -12.09 -1.85
CA TYR A 438 0.19 -13.02 -1.78
C TYR A 438 -0.95 -12.56 -2.68
N LEU A 439 -1.26 -13.35 -3.72
CA LEU A 439 -2.37 -13.11 -4.64
C LEU A 439 -3.53 -14.04 -4.27
N LYS A 440 -4.64 -13.50 -3.75
CA LYS A 440 -5.77 -14.31 -3.27
C LYS A 440 -7.07 -14.04 -4.02
N GLY A 441 -7.45 -12.77 -4.21
CA GLY A 441 -8.76 -12.47 -4.77
C GLY A 441 -8.86 -11.21 -5.63
N SER A 442 -7.82 -10.41 -5.71
CA SER A 442 -7.81 -9.16 -6.49
C SER A 442 -7.84 -9.42 -8.00
N THR A 443 -8.43 -8.48 -8.73
CA THR A 443 -8.24 -8.35 -10.17
C THR A 443 -7.19 -7.27 -10.42
N ILE A 444 -6.03 -7.65 -10.93
CA ILE A 444 -4.89 -6.76 -11.12
C ILE A 444 -4.56 -6.66 -12.60
N ASN A 445 -4.48 -5.44 -13.10
CA ASN A 445 -3.98 -5.15 -14.45
C ASN A 445 -2.76 -4.25 -14.36
N VAL A 446 -1.59 -4.80 -14.61
CA VAL A 446 -0.36 -4.03 -14.83
C VAL A 446 -0.28 -3.74 -16.32
N ALA A 447 -0.75 -2.56 -16.71
CA ALA A 447 -0.77 -2.16 -18.13
C ALA A 447 0.62 -1.81 -18.64
N THR A 448 1.52 -1.31 -17.79
CA THR A 448 2.95 -1.13 -18.06
C THR A 448 3.75 -1.24 -16.77
N ALA A 449 4.90 -1.92 -16.84
CA ALA A 449 5.94 -1.92 -15.81
C ALA A 449 7.29 -2.30 -16.44
N TYR A 450 8.40 -2.05 -15.73
CA TYR A 450 9.67 -2.68 -16.03
C TYR A 450 9.62 -4.14 -15.63
N GLU A 451 9.25 -4.45 -14.37
CA GLU A 451 8.91 -5.79 -13.88
C GLU A 451 7.46 -5.84 -13.39
N GLY A 452 6.81 -6.98 -13.61
CA GLY A 452 5.43 -7.15 -13.14
C GLY A 452 5.34 -7.22 -11.63
N PHE A 453 5.81 -8.31 -11.06
CA PHE A 453 5.87 -8.55 -9.62
C PHE A 453 7.27 -8.99 -9.22
N GLU A 454 7.80 -8.43 -8.15
CA GLU A 454 9.07 -8.85 -7.57
C GLU A 454 8.94 -9.04 -6.07
N ALA A 455 9.38 -10.19 -5.56
CA ALA A 455 9.52 -10.48 -4.14
C ALA A 455 10.48 -11.65 -3.92
N TYR A 456 10.93 -11.87 -2.67
CA TYR A 456 11.64 -13.10 -2.33
C TYR A 456 10.74 -14.33 -2.53
N GLU A 457 9.45 -14.24 -2.19
CA GLU A 457 8.48 -15.32 -2.44
C GLU A 457 7.19 -14.77 -3.08
N ILE A 458 6.65 -15.48 -4.07
CA ILE A 458 5.39 -15.15 -4.71
C ILE A 458 4.42 -16.31 -4.56
N PHE A 459 3.31 -16.08 -3.86
CA PHE A 459 2.24 -17.05 -3.63
C PHE A 459 0.99 -16.64 -4.39
N ALA A 460 0.60 -17.43 -5.40
CA ALA A 460 -0.64 -17.24 -6.14
C ALA A 460 -1.67 -18.30 -5.73
N GLU A 461 -2.56 -17.93 -4.83
CA GLU A 461 -3.63 -18.79 -4.31
C GLU A 461 -4.95 -18.56 -5.05
N GLY A 462 -5.11 -17.40 -5.72
CA GLY A 462 -6.32 -17.02 -6.42
C GLY A 462 -6.17 -15.69 -7.16
N GLY A 463 -7.30 -15.04 -7.46
CA GLY A 463 -7.35 -13.77 -8.16
C GLY A 463 -7.17 -13.88 -9.68
N ILE A 464 -7.12 -12.72 -10.31
CA ILE A 464 -6.96 -12.58 -11.76
C ILE A 464 -5.91 -11.51 -12.03
N THR A 465 -4.86 -11.85 -12.75
CA THR A 465 -3.80 -10.88 -13.08
C THR A 465 -3.55 -10.81 -14.57
N SER A 466 -3.30 -9.62 -15.07
CA SER A 466 -2.79 -9.37 -16.42
C SER A 466 -1.59 -8.43 -16.30
N ILE A 467 -0.46 -8.85 -16.81
CA ILE A 467 0.80 -8.12 -16.68
C ILE A 467 1.42 -7.89 -18.04
N PHE A 468 1.85 -6.63 -18.26
CA PHE A 468 2.72 -6.24 -19.36
C PHE A 468 3.99 -5.61 -18.79
N ALA A 469 5.10 -6.31 -18.97
CA ALA A 469 6.41 -5.86 -18.48
C ALA A 469 7.43 -5.79 -19.63
N THR A 470 8.51 -5.03 -19.42
CA THR A 470 9.63 -4.90 -20.37
C THR A 470 10.91 -5.58 -19.89
N ASN A 471 10.86 -6.16 -18.72
CA ASN A 471 11.78 -7.12 -18.14
C ASN A 471 10.97 -8.33 -17.68
N ASP A 472 11.08 -8.79 -16.45
CA ASP A 472 10.45 -10.02 -16.00
C ASP A 472 8.97 -9.86 -15.64
N GLY A 473 8.23 -10.92 -15.85
CA GLY A 473 6.81 -10.97 -15.47
C GLY A 473 6.64 -11.10 -13.97
N TRP A 474 7.04 -12.23 -13.41
CA TRP A 474 7.17 -12.47 -11.97
C TRP A 474 8.62 -12.84 -11.69
N ASN A 475 9.23 -12.12 -10.79
CA ASN A 475 10.62 -12.31 -10.38
C ASN A 475 10.67 -12.64 -8.87
N ALA A 476 10.93 -13.92 -8.56
CA ALA A 476 11.16 -14.37 -7.18
C ALA A 476 12.65 -14.32 -6.86
N ALA A 477 13.11 -13.11 -6.53
CA ALA A 477 14.52 -12.78 -6.32
C ALA A 477 14.72 -12.09 -4.97
N GLY A 478 15.99 -11.88 -4.60
CA GLY A 478 16.32 -11.23 -3.33
C GLY A 478 16.46 -12.24 -2.18
N GLY A 479 16.17 -11.80 -0.96
CA GLY A 479 16.37 -12.60 0.25
C GLY A 479 17.80 -12.58 0.79
N PRO A 480 18.08 -13.29 1.89
CA PRO A 480 19.38 -13.26 2.54
C PRO A 480 20.47 -13.86 1.66
N LYS A 481 21.45 -13.04 1.33
CA LYS A 481 22.62 -13.49 0.56
C LYS A 481 23.40 -14.52 1.36
N ASN A 482 23.79 -15.63 0.73
CA ASN A 482 24.70 -16.59 1.35
C ASN A 482 26.06 -15.91 1.56
N PRO A 483 26.50 -15.64 2.83
CA PRO A 483 27.76 -14.95 3.10
C PRO A 483 29.00 -15.74 2.69
N ASN A 484 28.85 -17.01 2.32
CA ASN A 484 29.93 -17.90 1.91
C ASN A 484 30.03 -18.07 0.39
N SER A 485 29.19 -17.42 -0.40
CA SER A 485 29.32 -17.44 -1.86
C SER A 485 30.54 -16.62 -2.29
N SER A 486 31.52 -17.31 -2.86
CA SER A 486 32.75 -16.68 -3.39
C SER A 486 32.54 -15.88 -4.68
N MET A 487 31.33 -15.89 -5.24
CA MET A 487 30.96 -15.17 -6.44
C MET A 487 29.85 -14.17 -6.13
N ALA A 488 30.22 -12.96 -5.74
CA ALA A 488 29.28 -11.88 -5.42
C ALA A 488 28.38 -11.43 -6.60
N MET A 489 28.62 -11.92 -7.81
CA MET A 489 27.76 -11.68 -8.99
C MET A 489 26.60 -12.69 -9.12
N PHE A 490 26.70 -13.82 -8.44
CA PHE A 490 25.66 -14.87 -8.42
C PHE A 490 25.37 -15.16 -6.95
N SER A 491 24.75 -14.21 -6.26
CA SER A 491 24.27 -14.49 -4.89
C SER A 491 23.09 -15.44 -5.01
N GLU A 492 23.29 -16.67 -4.53
CA GLU A 492 22.24 -17.66 -4.41
C GLU A 492 21.11 -17.12 -3.54
N SER A 493 20.15 -16.46 -4.16
CA SER A 493 18.82 -16.23 -3.62
C SER A 493 18.06 -17.56 -3.79
N SER A 494 17.20 -17.92 -2.87
CA SER A 494 16.36 -19.10 -2.98
C SER A 494 14.88 -18.72 -3.09
N GLY A 495 14.60 -17.61 -3.76
CA GLY A 495 13.24 -17.09 -3.95
C GLY A 495 12.35 -18.09 -4.70
N ASN A 496 11.11 -18.24 -4.27
CA ASN A 496 10.21 -19.26 -4.78
C ASN A 496 8.93 -18.70 -5.38
N ILE A 497 8.42 -19.34 -6.43
CA ILE A 497 7.09 -19.10 -6.99
C ILE A 497 6.19 -20.29 -6.70
N VAL A 498 5.09 -20.09 -5.95
CA VAL A 498 4.13 -21.12 -5.61
C VAL A 498 2.75 -20.75 -6.13
N ILE A 499 2.20 -21.56 -7.06
CA ILE A 499 0.91 -21.30 -7.70
C ILE A 499 -0.06 -22.43 -7.34
N SER A 500 -1.11 -22.11 -6.60
CA SER A 500 -2.16 -23.07 -6.21
C SER A 500 -3.54 -22.73 -6.78
N GLY A 501 -3.72 -21.51 -7.32
CA GLY A 501 -5.00 -21.06 -7.86
C GLY A 501 -4.86 -19.80 -8.73
N GLY A 502 -5.98 -19.23 -9.13
CA GLY A 502 -6.04 -17.98 -9.89
C GLY A 502 -5.93 -18.14 -11.40
N TYR A 503 -6.02 -17.00 -12.07
CA TYR A 503 -5.90 -16.86 -13.52
C TYR A 503 -4.89 -15.75 -13.82
N HIS A 504 -3.73 -16.12 -14.35
CA HIS A 504 -2.58 -15.24 -14.49
C HIS A 504 -2.15 -15.18 -15.95
N TYR A 505 -2.18 -13.98 -16.51
CA TYR A 505 -1.63 -13.68 -17.82
C TYR A 505 -0.42 -12.78 -17.67
N ILE A 506 0.68 -13.21 -18.24
CA ILE A 506 1.97 -12.54 -18.17
C ILE A 506 2.48 -12.34 -19.58
N SER A 507 2.65 -11.10 -20.00
CA SER A 507 3.24 -10.74 -21.29
C SER A 507 4.48 -9.90 -21.05
N VAL A 508 5.61 -10.41 -21.45
CA VAL A 508 6.87 -9.68 -21.37
C VAL A 508 7.40 -9.37 -22.76
N LYS A 509 8.08 -8.23 -22.90
CA LYS A 509 8.60 -7.76 -24.18
C LYS A 509 10.06 -7.34 -24.03
N GLY A 510 10.96 -8.12 -24.56
CA GLY A 510 12.39 -7.79 -24.53
C GLY A 510 13.23 -8.96 -25.00
N ASP A 511 14.56 -8.72 -25.00
CA ASP A 511 15.57 -9.76 -25.12
C ASP A 511 16.11 -10.06 -23.72
N MET A 512 16.39 -11.32 -23.38
CA MET A 512 16.85 -11.77 -22.05
C MET A 512 15.87 -11.38 -20.93
N VAL A 513 14.59 -11.72 -21.10
CA VAL A 513 13.51 -11.46 -20.17
C VAL A 513 12.80 -12.76 -19.83
N ASP A 514 12.27 -12.86 -18.62
CA ASP A 514 11.63 -14.07 -18.14
C ASP A 514 10.14 -13.86 -17.86
N GLY A 515 9.36 -14.88 -18.16
CA GLY A 515 7.92 -14.86 -17.81
C GLY A 515 7.71 -15.12 -16.33
N LEU A 516 8.26 -16.23 -15.85
CA LEU A 516 8.37 -16.58 -14.45
C LEU A 516 9.86 -16.84 -14.18
N ASP A 517 10.46 -16.03 -13.33
CA ASP A 517 11.84 -16.17 -12.85
C ASP A 517 11.85 -16.51 -11.37
N ALA A 518 12.58 -17.55 -10.96
CA ALA A 518 12.74 -17.89 -9.57
C ALA A 518 14.18 -18.38 -9.29
N ASN A 519 14.88 -17.67 -8.42
CA ASN A 519 16.22 -18.08 -7.99
C ASN A 519 16.21 -19.36 -7.09
N GLY A 520 15.06 -19.94 -6.87
CA GLY A 520 14.84 -21.20 -6.17
C GLY A 520 13.89 -22.10 -6.96
N ILE A 521 12.84 -22.61 -6.31
CA ILE A 521 11.89 -23.53 -6.93
C ILE A 521 10.64 -22.82 -7.47
N GLY A 522 10.15 -23.34 -8.61
CA GLY A 522 8.79 -23.12 -9.06
C GLY A 522 7.89 -24.31 -8.72
N LYS A 523 6.68 -24.04 -8.22
CA LYS A 523 5.70 -25.09 -7.90
C LYS A 523 4.30 -24.68 -8.31
N MET A 524 3.65 -25.50 -9.14
CA MET A 524 2.26 -25.29 -9.53
C MET A 524 1.40 -26.49 -9.15
N THR A 525 0.36 -26.26 -8.36
CA THR A 525 -0.60 -27.28 -7.90
C THR A 525 -2.03 -27.01 -8.40
N GLY A 526 -2.28 -25.84 -8.98
CA GLY A 526 -3.58 -25.42 -9.49
C GLY A 526 -3.47 -24.12 -10.27
N GLY A 527 -4.60 -23.55 -10.66
CA GLY A 527 -4.67 -22.29 -11.39
C GLY A 527 -4.43 -22.42 -12.90
N VAL A 528 -4.44 -21.30 -13.58
CA VAL A 528 -4.10 -21.14 -15.00
C VAL A 528 -3.07 -20.03 -15.14
N VAL A 529 -1.96 -20.35 -15.74
CA VAL A 529 -0.88 -19.39 -16.03
C VAL A 529 -0.66 -19.37 -17.54
N ILE A 530 -0.62 -18.18 -18.10
CA ILE A 530 -0.37 -17.93 -19.51
C ILE A 530 0.80 -16.98 -19.59
N VAL A 531 1.85 -17.39 -20.25
CA VAL A 531 3.06 -16.58 -20.47
C VAL A 531 3.24 -16.33 -21.95
N GLU A 532 3.42 -15.08 -22.34
CA GLU A 532 3.80 -14.69 -23.70
C GLU A 532 5.06 -13.84 -23.66
N ILE A 533 6.09 -14.22 -24.41
CA ILE A 533 7.28 -13.40 -24.64
C ILE A 533 7.26 -12.87 -26.06
N THR A 534 7.30 -11.56 -26.20
CA THR A 534 7.21 -10.86 -27.50
C THR A 534 8.41 -9.93 -27.72
N GLY A 535 8.68 -9.61 -28.98
CA GLY A 535 9.69 -8.60 -29.33
C GLY A 535 11.12 -9.11 -29.40
N GLN A 536 11.32 -10.40 -29.35
CA GLN A 536 12.62 -11.02 -29.49
C GLN A 536 13.09 -11.04 -30.93
N SER A 537 14.25 -10.46 -31.17
CA SER A 537 14.87 -10.42 -32.49
C SER A 537 15.73 -11.67 -32.74
N TYR A 538 15.07 -12.79 -33.10
CA TYR A 538 15.78 -13.98 -33.59
C TYR A 538 16.04 -13.95 -35.10
N GLU A 539 16.53 -12.85 -35.63
CA GLU A 539 16.93 -12.87 -37.06
C GLU A 539 18.33 -13.46 -37.32
N ASN A 540 19.12 -13.72 -36.29
CA ASN A 540 20.37 -14.42 -36.51
C ASN A 540 20.61 -15.47 -35.45
N GLY A 541 20.32 -16.71 -35.82
CA GLY A 541 20.72 -17.84 -35.03
C GLY A 541 22.18 -17.65 -34.57
N MET A 542 22.44 -17.72 -33.29
CA MET A 542 23.79 -17.98 -32.77
C MET A 542 24.20 -19.40 -33.23
N GLY A 543 24.31 -19.56 -34.55
CA GLY A 543 25.14 -20.59 -35.14
C GLY A 543 26.59 -20.24 -34.83
N GLY A 544 27.12 -20.83 -33.77
CA GLY A 544 28.55 -21.04 -33.63
C GLY A 544 29.50 -19.84 -33.69
N GLY A 545 29.07 -18.68 -33.18
CA GLY A 545 30.01 -17.55 -33.00
C GLY A 545 30.60 -17.58 -31.59
N GLY A 546 31.67 -18.34 -31.39
CA GLY A 546 32.43 -18.27 -30.16
C GLY A 546 32.79 -16.81 -29.85
N PHE A 547 32.60 -16.41 -28.61
CA PHE A 547 33.15 -15.16 -28.09
C PHE A 547 34.68 -15.16 -28.35
N ASN A 548 35.06 -14.46 -29.39
CA ASN A 548 36.47 -14.29 -29.75
C ASN A 548 37.04 -13.19 -28.85
N PHE A 549 37.48 -13.55 -27.66
CA PHE A 549 38.35 -12.72 -26.86
C PHE A 549 39.66 -12.61 -27.60
N GLY A 550 39.71 -11.66 -28.52
CA GLY A 550 40.95 -11.32 -29.19
C GLY A 550 41.99 -10.79 -28.23
N GLY A 551 43.07 -11.49 -28.08
CA GLY A 551 44.31 -10.94 -27.57
C GLY A 551 44.96 -11.71 -26.43
N GLY A 552 45.81 -12.64 -26.78
CA GLY A 552 47.14 -12.89 -26.23
C GLY A 552 47.28 -13.23 -24.74
N GLY A 553 47.61 -14.49 -24.47
CA GLY A 553 48.22 -14.87 -23.23
C GLY A 553 47.65 -16.20 -22.69
N GLY A 554 48.37 -17.28 -22.96
CA GLY A 554 47.97 -18.64 -22.56
C GLY A 554 47.71 -18.82 -21.06
N TRP A 555 46.50 -19.16 -20.74
CA TRP A 555 46.13 -19.89 -19.53
C TRP A 555 45.24 -21.03 -19.97
N GLY A 556 45.92 -22.10 -20.37
CA GLY A 556 45.29 -23.37 -20.60
C GLY A 556 44.99 -24.01 -19.27
N GLY A 557 43.76 -24.28 -18.99
CA GLY A 557 43.33 -25.15 -17.89
C GLY A 557 42.19 -24.56 -17.10
N GLY A 558 40.99 -25.08 -17.30
CA GLY A 558 39.97 -25.03 -16.29
C GLY A 558 38.64 -24.31 -16.55
N PHE A 559 38.42 -23.75 -17.75
CA PHE A 559 37.08 -23.15 -18.03
C PHE A 559 36.08 -24.11 -18.67
N GLY A 560 36.49 -25.33 -18.99
CA GLY A 560 35.61 -26.38 -19.54
C GLY A 560 34.76 -27.11 -18.50
N GLY A 561 34.92 -26.79 -17.21
CA GLY A 561 34.16 -27.39 -16.13
C GLY A 561 33.08 -26.50 -15.56
N PHE A 562 33.07 -25.20 -15.91
CA PHE A 562 32.08 -24.27 -15.38
C PHE A 562 30.84 -24.11 -16.28
N LEU A 563 30.95 -24.50 -17.54
CA LEU A 563 29.82 -24.65 -18.47
C LEU A 563 29.17 -26.07 -18.38
N GLY A 564 29.56 -26.86 -17.42
CA GLY A 564 29.09 -28.22 -17.20
C GLY A 564 28.34 -28.39 -15.90
N MET A 565 27.65 -27.37 -15.36
CA MET A 565 26.51 -27.61 -14.52
C MET A 565 25.42 -28.18 -15.44
N GLY A 566 25.58 -29.47 -15.68
CA GLY A 566 24.70 -30.27 -16.46
C GLY A 566 23.33 -30.27 -15.80
N GLY A 567 22.42 -29.54 -16.40
CA GLY A 567 21.04 -29.92 -16.35
C GLY A 567 21.02 -31.42 -16.67
N GLN A 568 20.51 -32.23 -15.78
CA GLN A 568 20.31 -33.63 -16.05
C GLN A 568 19.55 -33.79 -17.35
N GLN A 569 20.21 -34.19 -18.41
CA GLN A 569 19.55 -34.76 -19.58
C GLN A 569 18.76 -35.98 -19.12
N GLY A 570 17.56 -35.78 -18.69
CA GLY A 570 16.68 -36.81 -18.24
C GLY A 570 15.24 -36.40 -18.29
N GLY A 571 14.66 -36.42 -19.48
CA GLY A 571 13.24 -36.48 -19.65
C GLY A 571 12.61 -35.26 -20.32
N ASN A 572 12.07 -35.46 -21.50
CA ASN A 572 10.97 -34.73 -22.19
C ASN A 572 10.72 -33.25 -21.83
N ASN A 573 11.75 -32.42 -21.78
CA ASN A 573 11.60 -30.98 -21.67
C ASN A 573 11.21 -30.41 -23.04
N CYS A 574 10.25 -29.51 -23.09
CA CYS A 574 9.83 -28.86 -24.31
C CYS A 574 10.76 -27.68 -24.64
N GLY A 575 11.79 -27.91 -25.37
CA GLY A 575 12.63 -26.84 -25.89
C GLY A 575 14.11 -27.06 -25.70
N ALA A 576 14.91 -26.18 -26.29
CA ALA A 576 16.37 -26.17 -26.15
C ALA A 576 16.75 -25.19 -25.04
N TYR A 577 17.71 -25.53 -24.22
CA TYR A 577 18.22 -24.69 -23.14
C TYR A 577 18.81 -23.37 -23.70
N ASN A 578 18.45 -22.23 -23.12
CA ASN A 578 19.02 -20.95 -23.43
C ASN A 578 19.43 -20.23 -22.12
N PHE A 579 20.68 -19.80 -22.04
CA PHE A 579 21.22 -19.08 -20.87
C PHE A 579 20.72 -17.64 -20.70
N ALA A 580 19.84 -17.18 -21.56
CA ALA A 580 19.53 -15.76 -21.70
C ALA A 580 18.06 -15.40 -21.37
N GLY A 581 17.41 -16.16 -20.49
CA GLY A 581 16.03 -15.96 -20.13
C GLY A 581 15.06 -16.96 -20.79
N GLY A 582 13.88 -17.13 -20.22
CA GLY A 582 12.92 -18.14 -20.66
C GLY A 582 11.46 -17.81 -20.29
N LEU A 583 10.56 -18.60 -20.86
CA LEU A 583 9.14 -18.53 -20.50
C LEU A 583 8.90 -18.91 -19.03
N VAL A 584 9.70 -19.85 -18.54
CA VAL A 584 9.82 -20.25 -17.13
C VAL A 584 11.29 -20.55 -16.90
N ASP A 585 11.95 -19.75 -16.08
CA ASP A 585 13.31 -19.94 -15.60
C ASP A 585 13.33 -20.12 -14.09
N THR A 586 13.93 -21.21 -13.62
CA THR A 586 13.98 -21.53 -12.18
C THR A 586 15.28 -22.29 -11.88
N ASP A 587 16.10 -21.76 -10.96
CA ASP A 587 17.40 -22.31 -10.65
C ASP A 587 17.34 -23.75 -10.10
N ASP A 588 16.34 -24.04 -9.26
CA ASP A 588 16.14 -25.35 -8.61
C ASP A 588 15.01 -26.18 -9.24
N GLY A 589 14.45 -25.73 -10.37
CA GLY A 589 13.48 -26.43 -11.20
C GLY A 589 12.01 -26.11 -10.89
N PHE A 590 11.15 -26.36 -11.88
CA PHE A 590 9.72 -26.09 -11.83
C PHE A 590 8.91 -27.38 -11.80
N SER A 591 8.08 -27.57 -10.78
CA SER A 591 7.24 -28.77 -10.62
C SER A 591 5.76 -28.45 -10.81
N ILE A 592 5.05 -29.23 -11.63
CA ILE A 592 3.61 -29.10 -11.85
C ILE A 592 2.91 -30.39 -11.47
N THR A 593 1.98 -30.33 -10.51
CA THR A 593 1.13 -31.45 -10.10
C THR A 593 -0.35 -31.20 -10.38
N GLY A 594 -0.70 -29.99 -10.81
CA GLY A 594 -2.05 -29.58 -11.21
C GLY A 594 -2.06 -28.21 -11.83
N GLY A 595 -3.18 -27.83 -12.46
CA GLY A 595 -3.33 -26.57 -13.14
C GLY A 595 -3.01 -26.66 -14.64
N VAL A 596 -2.93 -25.48 -15.28
CA VAL A 596 -2.62 -25.31 -16.71
C VAL A 596 -1.56 -24.26 -16.88
N LEU A 597 -0.45 -24.59 -17.50
CA LEU A 597 0.56 -23.65 -17.96
C LEU A 597 0.56 -23.62 -19.48
N LEU A 598 0.42 -22.43 -20.03
CA LEU A 598 0.40 -22.17 -21.47
C LEU A 598 1.45 -21.10 -21.78
N ALA A 599 2.45 -21.44 -22.54
CA ALA A 599 3.59 -20.58 -22.79
C ALA A 599 3.80 -20.38 -24.29
N PHE A 600 3.97 -19.11 -24.71
CA PHE A 600 4.13 -18.67 -26.08
C PHE A 600 5.47 -17.93 -26.24
N GLY A 601 6.33 -18.47 -27.06
CA GLY A 601 7.65 -17.91 -27.35
C GLY A 601 8.58 -18.95 -27.92
N ASN A 602 9.77 -18.52 -28.25
CA ASN A 602 10.81 -19.39 -28.84
C ASN A 602 11.79 -19.92 -27.80
N TYR A 603 11.56 -19.66 -26.52
CA TYR A 603 12.45 -20.02 -25.43
C TYR A 603 12.08 -21.28 -24.71
N THR A 604 13.03 -21.74 -23.95
CA THR A 604 12.98 -22.94 -23.17
C THR A 604 12.15 -22.76 -21.92
N MET A 605 11.66 -23.86 -21.43
CA MET A 605 11.01 -23.99 -20.16
C MET A 605 11.66 -25.09 -19.35
N ASP A 606 11.97 -24.86 -18.10
CA ASP A 606 12.40 -25.87 -17.16
C ASP A 606 11.21 -26.70 -16.61
N VAL A 607 10.26 -27.01 -17.47
CA VAL A 607 9.05 -27.71 -17.11
C VAL A 607 9.01 -29.09 -17.76
N PRO A 608 9.07 -30.18 -17.00
CA PRO A 608 8.98 -31.53 -17.52
C PRO A 608 7.56 -31.90 -17.96
N GLY A 609 7.44 -32.71 -19.00
CA GLY A 609 6.16 -33.31 -19.43
C GLY A 609 5.21 -32.41 -20.22
N CYS A 610 5.74 -31.36 -20.82
CA CYS A 610 4.99 -30.43 -21.69
C CYS A 610 4.77 -30.95 -23.11
N THR A 611 3.86 -30.31 -23.86
CA THR A 611 3.57 -30.61 -25.27
C THR A 611 3.75 -29.36 -26.12
N ALA A 612 4.65 -29.43 -27.09
CA ALA A 612 4.83 -28.36 -28.08
C ALA A 612 3.70 -28.44 -29.11
N LEU A 613 3.10 -27.29 -29.44
CA LEU A 613 1.95 -27.18 -30.34
C LEU A 613 2.18 -26.06 -31.36
N THR A 614 1.50 -26.15 -32.49
CA THR A 614 1.46 -25.08 -33.49
C THR A 614 0.23 -24.22 -33.28
N TYR A 615 0.42 -22.90 -33.29
CA TYR A 615 -0.64 -21.93 -33.13
C TYR A 615 -1.75 -22.09 -34.20
N ASN A 616 -2.99 -21.99 -33.75
CA ASN A 616 -4.17 -21.89 -34.59
C ASN A 616 -5.11 -20.82 -34.05
N SER A 617 -5.28 -19.72 -34.76
CA SER A 617 -6.10 -18.58 -34.37
C SER A 617 -7.59 -18.91 -34.14
N SER A 618 -8.05 -20.08 -34.60
CA SER A 618 -9.43 -20.54 -34.41
C SER A 618 -9.65 -21.27 -33.10
N ASN A 619 -8.60 -21.54 -32.34
CA ASN A 619 -8.68 -22.32 -31.13
C ASN A 619 -8.52 -21.46 -29.86
N TYR A 620 -9.12 -21.95 -28.81
CA TYR A 620 -8.78 -21.59 -27.41
C TYR A 620 -7.90 -22.66 -26.82
N TYR A 621 -7.13 -22.28 -25.84
CA TYR A 621 -6.22 -23.17 -25.10
C TYR A 621 -6.54 -23.05 -23.60
N GLY A 622 -6.50 -24.12 -22.86
CA GLY A 622 -6.80 -24.08 -21.45
C GLY A 622 -7.45 -25.35 -20.89
N SER A 623 -8.34 -25.19 -19.93
CA SER A 623 -9.01 -26.26 -19.19
C SER A 623 -10.53 -26.09 -19.18
N ASP A 624 -11.22 -26.94 -18.42
CA ASP A 624 -12.66 -26.78 -18.16
C ASP A 624 -12.98 -25.53 -17.31
N LYS A 625 -12.00 -24.98 -16.63
CA LYS A 625 -12.15 -23.82 -15.73
C LYS A 625 -11.79 -22.50 -16.39
N ALA A 626 -10.85 -22.52 -17.34
CA ALA A 626 -10.43 -21.32 -18.04
C ALA A 626 -9.93 -21.63 -19.45
N ALA A 627 -10.12 -20.70 -20.37
CA ALA A 627 -9.61 -20.80 -21.72
C ALA A 627 -9.13 -19.44 -22.22
N PHE A 628 -8.03 -19.42 -22.94
CA PHE A 628 -7.39 -18.23 -23.48
C PHE A 628 -7.25 -18.34 -25.00
N LYS A 629 -7.41 -17.21 -25.66
CA LYS A 629 -7.14 -17.08 -27.09
C LYS A 629 -5.90 -16.20 -27.25
N PRO A 630 -4.74 -16.80 -27.60
CA PRO A 630 -3.49 -16.06 -27.65
C PRO A 630 -3.46 -15.00 -28.74
N THR A 631 -2.69 -13.97 -28.53
CA THR A 631 -2.34 -12.93 -29.50
C THR A 631 -1.09 -13.28 -30.29
N TYR A 632 -0.20 -14.05 -29.71
CA TYR A 632 1.05 -14.52 -30.31
C TYR A 632 0.78 -15.56 -31.40
N GLN A 633 1.48 -15.45 -32.53
CA GLN A 633 1.27 -16.29 -33.73
C GLN A 633 2.37 -17.34 -33.98
N GLY A 634 3.27 -17.54 -33.03
CA GLY A 634 4.38 -18.50 -33.15
C GLY A 634 4.05 -19.89 -32.59
N ASN A 635 5.08 -20.61 -32.22
CA ASN A 635 4.95 -21.87 -31.50
C ASN A 635 4.60 -21.60 -30.03
N TYR A 636 3.97 -22.58 -29.39
CA TYR A 636 3.65 -22.49 -27.99
C TYR A 636 3.75 -23.87 -27.31
N ILE A 637 3.77 -23.84 -26.01
CA ILE A 637 3.92 -25.02 -25.16
C ILE A 637 2.74 -25.10 -24.22
N LEU A 638 2.15 -26.27 -24.08
CA LEU A 638 1.00 -26.51 -23.22
C LEU A 638 1.34 -27.59 -22.19
N TYR A 639 0.98 -27.31 -20.94
CA TYR A 639 1.04 -28.27 -19.86
C TYR A 639 -0.32 -28.37 -19.15
N GLY A 640 -0.79 -29.58 -18.91
CA GLY A 640 -2.00 -29.88 -18.13
C GLY A 640 -3.32 -29.40 -18.72
N GLY A 641 -3.32 -28.90 -19.94
CA GLY A 641 -4.51 -28.38 -20.60
C GLY A 641 -4.81 -29.09 -21.89
N GLU A 642 -5.81 -28.59 -22.62
CA GLU A 642 -6.22 -29.10 -23.93
C GLU A 642 -6.56 -27.97 -24.89
N VAL A 643 -6.50 -28.28 -26.19
CA VAL A 643 -6.96 -27.38 -27.25
C VAL A 643 -8.47 -27.44 -27.33
N LYS A 644 -9.16 -26.30 -27.30
CA LYS A 644 -10.61 -26.20 -27.35
C LYS A 644 -11.04 -25.41 -28.61
N SER A 645 -12.05 -25.88 -29.29
CA SER A 645 -12.70 -25.08 -30.32
C SER A 645 -13.53 -23.94 -29.72
N VAL A 646 -13.79 -22.89 -30.51
CA VAL A 646 -14.67 -21.79 -30.11
C VAL A 646 -16.03 -22.30 -29.63
N ALA A 647 -16.60 -23.29 -30.32
CA ALA A 647 -17.87 -23.89 -29.94
C ALA A 647 -17.84 -24.57 -28.56
N GLN A 648 -16.76 -25.27 -28.22
CA GLN A 648 -16.58 -25.91 -26.90
C GLN A 648 -16.52 -24.88 -25.80
N VAL A 649 -15.82 -23.77 -26.00
CA VAL A 649 -15.75 -22.68 -25.03
C VAL A 649 -17.11 -22.00 -24.85
N GLN A 650 -17.82 -21.71 -25.96
CA GLN A 650 -19.15 -21.09 -25.90
C GLN A 650 -20.18 -21.95 -25.18
N THR A 651 -20.10 -23.27 -25.31
CA THR A 651 -21.03 -24.21 -24.66
C THR A 651 -20.67 -24.54 -23.22
N SER A 652 -19.46 -24.22 -22.79
CA SER A 652 -18.97 -24.54 -21.42
C SER A 652 -19.57 -23.63 -20.33
N GLY A 653 -20.24 -22.52 -20.68
CA GLY A 653 -20.77 -21.55 -19.76
C GLY A 653 -19.70 -20.64 -19.12
N MET A 654 -18.52 -20.58 -19.73
CA MET A 654 -17.46 -19.67 -19.29
C MET A 654 -17.85 -18.21 -19.52
N LYS A 655 -17.41 -17.33 -18.62
CA LYS A 655 -17.53 -15.88 -18.72
C LYS A 655 -16.23 -15.29 -19.26
N GLU A 656 -16.31 -14.15 -19.91
CA GLU A 656 -15.14 -13.43 -20.39
C GLU A 656 -14.77 -12.31 -19.42
N ILE A 657 -13.49 -12.22 -19.05
CA ILE A 657 -12.88 -11.04 -18.45
C ILE A 657 -12.05 -10.35 -19.52
N LYS A 658 -12.25 -9.04 -19.69
CA LYS A 658 -11.47 -8.18 -20.58
C LYS A 658 -10.67 -7.20 -19.77
N PHE A 659 -9.39 -7.13 -20.04
CA PHE A 659 -8.52 -6.12 -19.50
C PHE A 659 -8.45 -4.89 -20.43
N PRO A 660 -8.13 -3.68 -19.90
CA PRO A 660 -8.03 -2.47 -20.72
C PRO A 660 -7.05 -2.55 -21.89
N ASN A 661 -6.03 -3.39 -21.79
CA ASN A 661 -5.04 -3.65 -22.84
C ASN A 661 -5.55 -4.56 -23.97
N GLY A 662 -6.81 -4.99 -23.93
CA GLY A 662 -7.45 -5.85 -24.93
C GLY A 662 -7.23 -7.35 -24.74
N VAL A 663 -6.49 -7.77 -23.73
CA VAL A 663 -6.36 -9.18 -23.34
C VAL A 663 -7.64 -9.66 -22.67
N SER A 664 -8.05 -10.86 -22.98
CA SER A 664 -9.22 -11.47 -22.34
C SER A 664 -9.00 -12.94 -21.99
N TYR A 665 -9.61 -13.33 -20.89
CA TYR A 665 -9.71 -14.72 -20.45
C TYR A 665 -11.16 -15.17 -20.48
N MET A 666 -11.35 -16.46 -20.78
CA MET A 666 -12.60 -17.16 -20.53
C MET A 666 -12.44 -17.98 -19.25
N TYR A 667 -13.30 -17.79 -18.26
CA TYR A 667 -13.25 -18.50 -16.99
C TYR A 667 -14.64 -18.94 -16.52
N LYS A 668 -14.68 -19.92 -15.61
CA LYS A 668 -15.92 -20.50 -15.09
C LYS A 668 -16.06 -20.30 -13.60
#